data_7961520b1aacdab5db4c0fa585a6f664
#
_entry.id   7961520b1aacdab5db4c0fa585a6f664
#
_cell.length_a   1.000
_cell.length_b   1.000
_cell.length_c   1.000
_cell.angle_alpha   90.00
_cell.angle_beta   90.00
_cell.angle_gamma   90.00
#
_symmetry.space_group_name_H-M   'P 1'
#
loop_
_entity.id
_entity.type
_entity.pdbx_description
1 polymer ?
#
loop_
_entity_poly.entity_id
_entity_poly.type
_entity_poly.pdbx_seq_one_letter_code
_entity_poly.pdbx_strand_id
1 'polypeptide(L)'
;MLLKISTLYLYTFLLLLGTLTSTAAAQTIEPKTNPSTETTDFTGVTILQLPDGISELNNKTLGVSLANTLDVAEHPPGALEPPALSFEDQKSLAKPSFYTLKEGRFLAQISNVETALPTPESSPKIIPSPETLEVEVPQPLAEVKTPPRTLHEAGLLQEAIIPENASPITEISADTKQTTQSERVRFQRFLPRIGAEFTTGPGVGYESSFGSIEGFVPLWQNSSNLTFLEGRLLLSTEDSHTSSNIVLGHRFYSAKDNRILGGYVAFDTRDTGNSNFNQVGAGFESLGENWDVRANAYIPVGDTRQLTQERVFSTGLSFSDPFFQGNFLGQTRNQQLQRDRNFEAAMAGFDVEAGVKIAQLGQTGDLRGYAGLYYYDAPGSSEILGWRTRLEARPTDTFRLGLLLSNDATFGTNLVLNVGANFPGTRPREIRKEDRVLARLGESVTRNANIVVDEQSESESFSVQDTVFVTNPATGQPWRFRHVNLGIGTGNGTFENPTATVAEALAVAQSNDIVYVQPGTNLGVPAFKIPDQVQVLSTGPVQRIDTVELGNLQLPLSNAGVLPDVTGTVTMGNMTTLSGFAISATTGSGIAGSNISNAIIRDNAIANSASEGILLENVTGQILIQDNAIANSALEGFSLSNNQGQVNLILVKNTIANNGALANEGDGINLELRNTATGTFNISENTITGSNSFGSIADGVEVKLFESASGTFTLTNNQITANQFSGINIELESNTLGTFEIANSTISGNQFDGISIKLNDSATGTFNITNTQISKNGFYGIGILLSNNTSGTFNITNSTIAENQDNGVNIALSDAAIGTVNISNNQQISKNGFYGIFTSINGNAQLQFLSESNQIIDNAFTGLSLNSYDTAKIFAGVRLNTITGSAIGDFEAITSGSGDTICLQPRNNTIGNFFLNDSFGGAIQIETGTLSTNNISVSDLNNWSGTTVSAGTCGFP
;
A
#
# COMPACT_ATOMS: atom_id res chain seq x y z
N MET A 1 -35.19 30.55 -2.32
CA MET A 1 -34.97 30.21 -3.73
C MET A 1 -34.51 28.76 -3.88
N LEU A 2 -33.68 28.24 -3.01
CA LEU A 2 -33.25 26.87 -2.97
C LEU A 2 -34.35 25.83 -2.66
N LEU A 3 -35.37 26.20 -1.90
CA LEU A 3 -36.52 25.30 -1.59
C LEU A 3 -37.48 25.10 -2.77
N LYS A 4 -37.54 26.03 -3.77
CA LYS A 4 -38.40 25.89 -4.95
C LYS A 4 -37.73 25.10 -6.08
N ILE A 5 -36.39 25.00 -6.08
CA ILE A 5 -35.64 24.23 -7.07
C ILE A 5 -35.65 22.73 -6.69
N SER A 6 -35.59 22.42 -5.41
CA SER A 6 -35.65 21.02 -4.94
C SER A 6 -37.01 20.35 -5.17
N THR A 7 -38.09 21.12 -5.11
CA THR A 7 -39.44 20.58 -5.32
C THR A 7 -39.72 20.32 -6.81
N LEU A 8 -39.13 21.09 -7.72
CA LEU A 8 -39.30 20.91 -9.15
C LEU A 8 -38.51 19.68 -9.66
N TYR A 9 -37.29 19.46 -9.17
CA TYR A 9 -36.51 18.27 -9.52
C TYR A 9 -37.07 16.98 -8.88
N LEU A 10 -37.62 17.06 -7.68
CA LEU A 10 -38.28 15.91 -7.06
C LEU A 10 -39.55 15.51 -7.81
N TYR A 11 -40.32 16.48 -8.34
CA TYR A 11 -41.51 16.22 -9.14
C TYR A 11 -41.15 15.66 -10.53
N THR A 12 -40.07 16.14 -11.17
CA THR A 12 -39.57 15.59 -12.43
C THR A 12 -39.02 14.17 -12.25
N PHE A 13 -38.37 13.90 -11.14
CA PHE A 13 -37.86 12.56 -10.82
C PHE A 13 -38.96 11.55 -10.54
N LEU A 14 -40.02 11.98 -9.81
CA LEU A 14 -41.21 11.15 -9.58
C LEU A 14 -42.07 10.94 -10.85
N LEU A 15 -42.11 11.90 -11.75
CA LEU A 15 -42.76 11.76 -13.06
C LEU A 15 -42.00 10.82 -14.01
N LEU A 16 -40.67 10.84 -13.98
CA LEU A 16 -39.85 9.89 -14.74
C LEU A 16 -39.98 8.45 -14.24
N LEU A 17 -40.11 8.25 -12.93
CA LEU A 17 -40.40 6.93 -12.34
C LEU A 17 -41.83 6.42 -12.68
N GLY A 18 -42.77 7.33 -12.82
CA GLY A 18 -44.16 6.99 -13.21
C GLY A 18 -44.31 6.63 -14.69
N THR A 19 -43.46 7.18 -15.56
CA THR A 19 -43.49 6.86 -17.01
C THR A 19 -42.74 5.59 -17.36
N LEU A 20 -41.76 5.17 -16.53
CA LEU A 20 -41.03 3.89 -16.73
C LEU A 20 -41.86 2.66 -16.32
N THR A 21 -42.90 2.82 -15.52
CA THR A 21 -43.81 1.70 -15.14
C THR A 21 -44.94 1.46 -16.12
N SER A 22 -45.19 2.36 -17.10
CA SER A 22 -46.28 2.24 -18.05
C SER A 22 -45.94 1.74 -19.46
N THR A 23 -44.61 1.56 -19.77
CA THR A 23 -44.14 1.10 -21.07
C THR A 23 -43.61 -0.34 -21.11
N ALA A 24 -43.71 -1.08 -19.99
CA ALA A 24 -43.28 -2.49 -19.91
C ALA A 24 -44.44 -3.51 -20.09
N ALA A 25 -45.56 -3.10 -20.66
CA ALA A 25 -46.65 -4.03 -20.99
C ALA A 25 -47.05 -3.84 -22.46
N ALA A 26 -46.70 -4.83 -23.26
CA ALA A 26 -47.18 -5.13 -24.63
C ALA A 26 -46.12 -4.99 -25.74
N GLN A 27 -45.41 -6.06 -25.96
CA GLN A 27 -45.14 -6.59 -27.31
C GLN A 27 -44.79 -8.09 -27.22
N THR A 28 -45.81 -8.91 -27.34
CA THR A 28 -45.79 -10.30 -27.77
C THR A 28 -45.49 -10.30 -29.26
N ILE A 29 -44.40 -10.91 -29.67
CA ILE A 29 -44.14 -11.25 -31.08
C ILE A 29 -44.23 -12.77 -31.19
N GLU A 30 -45.24 -13.23 -31.93
CA GLU A 30 -45.42 -14.60 -32.39
C GLU A 30 -44.32 -15.01 -33.40
N PRO A 31 -43.99 -16.30 -33.50
CA PRO A 31 -43.01 -16.78 -34.50
C PRO A 31 -43.68 -17.00 -35.86
N LYS A 32 -43.13 -16.43 -36.90
CA LYS A 32 -43.45 -16.82 -38.26
C LYS A 32 -42.41 -17.75 -38.86
N THR A 33 -42.91 -18.86 -39.35
CA THR A 33 -42.34 -19.97 -40.08
C THR A 33 -41.66 -19.55 -41.41
N ASN A 34 -40.60 -20.29 -41.74
CA ASN A 34 -39.95 -20.40 -43.08
C ASN A 34 -40.95 -20.72 -44.23
N PRO A 35 -40.57 -20.44 -45.51
CA PRO A 35 -39.69 -21.38 -46.20
C PRO A 35 -38.80 -20.86 -47.35
N SER A 36 -37.89 -21.74 -47.75
CA SER A 36 -37.31 -22.05 -49.06
C SER A 36 -36.09 -21.29 -49.58
N THR A 37 -34.98 -22.03 -49.56
CA THR A 37 -34.10 -22.39 -50.72
C THR A 37 -33.68 -21.31 -51.71
N GLU A 38 -32.40 -20.99 -51.70
CA GLU A 38 -31.58 -21.01 -52.91
C GLU A 38 -30.08 -21.15 -52.56
N THR A 39 -29.50 -22.18 -53.14
CA THR A 39 -28.10 -22.53 -53.18
C THR A 39 -27.33 -21.62 -54.11
N THR A 40 -26.22 -21.04 -53.66
CA THR A 40 -25.09 -20.74 -54.55
C THR A 40 -23.78 -21.07 -53.85
N ASP A 41 -23.12 -22.03 -54.43
CA ASP A 41 -21.73 -22.40 -54.22
C ASP A 41 -20.77 -21.23 -54.38
N PHE A 42 -19.86 -21.06 -53.39
CA PHE A 42 -18.51 -20.58 -53.68
C PHE A 42 -17.51 -21.37 -52.84
N THR A 43 -16.96 -22.39 -53.50
CA THR A 43 -15.73 -23.09 -53.14
C THR A 43 -14.53 -22.14 -53.23
N GLY A 44 -13.65 -22.24 -52.26
CA GLY A 44 -12.30 -21.70 -52.42
C GLY A 44 -11.65 -21.19 -51.13
N VAL A 45 -11.34 -22.08 -50.18
CA VAL A 45 -10.27 -21.84 -49.22
C VAL A 45 -9.36 -23.07 -49.21
N THR A 46 -8.21 -22.91 -49.83
CA THR A 46 -7.14 -23.89 -49.90
C THR A 46 -6.47 -23.98 -48.54
N ILE A 47 -6.65 -25.11 -47.86
CA ILE A 47 -5.83 -25.48 -46.71
C ILE A 47 -4.56 -26.11 -47.27
N LEU A 48 -3.41 -25.49 -47.11
CA LEU A 48 -2.12 -26.07 -47.36
C LEU A 48 -1.81 -27.05 -46.22
N GLN A 49 -1.93 -28.34 -46.52
CA GLN A 49 -1.30 -29.44 -45.75
C GLN A 49 0.20 -29.39 -45.96
N LEU A 50 0.96 -29.35 -44.87
CA LEU A 50 2.37 -29.69 -44.85
C LEU A 50 2.53 -31.18 -44.75
N PRO A 51 3.47 -31.79 -45.51
CA PRO A 51 3.64 -33.24 -45.55
C PRO A 51 4.35 -33.79 -44.30
N ASP A 52 3.89 -34.97 -43.89
CA ASP A 52 4.52 -35.82 -42.90
C ASP A 52 5.91 -36.31 -43.33
N GLY A 53 6.81 -36.30 -42.36
CA GLY A 53 8.03 -37.08 -42.44
C GLY A 53 9.28 -36.29 -42.22
N ILE A 54 9.81 -36.39 -41.03
CA ILE A 54 11.18 -36.81 -40.68
C ILE A 54 11.26 -36.80 -39.15
N SER A 55 11.31 -37.99 -38.60
CA SER A 55 11.75 -38.29 -37.25
C SER A 55 13.28 -38.19 -37.19
N GLU A 56 13.74 -37.88 -36.00
CA GLU A 56 15.13 -37.88 -35.54
C GLU A 56 16.04 -36.73 -35.98
N LEU A 57 16.29 -35.79 -35.05
CA LEU A 57 17.65 -35.46 -34.62
C LEU A 57 17.66 -34.52 -33.40
N ASN A 58 18.08 -35.12 -32.28
CA ASN A 58 18.93 -34.59 -31.23
C ASN A 58 18.62 -33.26 -30.56
N ASN A 59 18.07 -33.39 -29.38
CA ASN A 59 18.32 -32.55 -28.21
C ASN A 59 19.81 -32.38 -27.95
N LYS A 60 20.30 -31.18 -28.08
CA LYS A 60 21.52 -30.72 -27.38
C LYS A 60 21.19 -29.37 -26.69
N THR A 61 20.65 -29.51 -25.49
CA THR A 61 20.64 -28.44 -24.49
C THR A 61 22.04 -28.35 -23.89
N LEU A 62 22.69 -27.25 -24.02
CA LEU A 62 23.91 -26.94 -23.28
C LEU A 62 23.53 -26.54 -21.85
N GLY A 63 23.49 -27.52 -20.95
CA GLY A 63 23.51 -27.33 -19.53
C GLY A 63 24.94 -27.21 -19.06
N VAL A 64 25.32 -26.05 -18.53
CA VAL A 64 26.57 -25.90 -17.77
C VAL A 64 26.32 -26.47 -16.38
N SER A 65 26.74 -27.72 -16.14
CA SER A 65 26.79 -28.36 -14.83
C SER A 65 28.16 -28.08 -14.22
N LEU A 66 28.23 -27.35 -13.14
CA LEU A 66 29.36 -27.35 -12.21
C LEU A 66 29.14 -28.54 -11.27
N ALA A 67 29.73 -29.68 -11.58
CA ALA A 67 29.90 -30.79 -10.66
C ALA A 67 31.30 -30.74 -10.06
N ASN A 68 31.40 -30.35 -8.80
CA ASN A 68 32.57 -30.64 -7.99
C ASN A 68 32.44 -32.08 -7.48
N THR A 69 33.29 -32.95 -8.01
CA THR A 69 33.55 -34.28 -7.47
C THR A 69 34.29 -34.15 -6.15
N LEU A 70 33.66 -34.60 -5.07
CA LEU A 70 34.34 -34.97 -3.85
C LEU A 70 34.23 -36.51 -3.71
N ASP A 71 35.37 -37.14 -3.77
CA ASP A 71 35.54 -38.56 -3.47
C ASP A 71 35.03 -38.91 -2.08
N VAL A 72 34.09 -39.83 -1.99
CA VAL A 72 33.66 -40.45 -0.75
C VAL A 72 34.47 -41.73 -0.56
N ALA A 73 35.40 -41.69 0.39
CA ALA A 73 36.00 -42.91 0.92
C ALA A 73 35.02 -43.59 1.86
N GLU A 74 34.77 -44.86 1.59
CA GLU A 74 34.01 -45.77 2.45
C GLU A 74 34.69 -45.95 3.80
N HIS A 75 33.90 -45.81 4.89
CA HIS A 75 34.27 -46.36 6.20
C HIS A 75 33.10 -47.17 6.79
N PRO A 76 33.40 -48.28 7.51
CA PRO A 76 32.42 -49.24 7.93
C PRO A 76 31.61 -48.85 9.17
N PRO A 77 30.50 -49.57 9.47
CA PRO A 77 29.52 -49.18 10.48
C PRO A 77 29.97 -49.53 11.91
N GLY A 78 29.90 -48.59 12.80
CA GLY A 78 30.09 -48.81 14.25
C GLY A 78 29.32 -47.78 15.05
N ALA A 79 28.26 -48.24 15.66
CA ALA A 79 27.30 -47.51 16.46
C ALA A 79 27.92 -46.69 17.59
N LEU A 80 27.31 -45.54 17.87
CA LEU A 80 26.99 -45.04 19.23
C LEU A 80 25.94 -43.96 19.11
N GLU A 81 24.71 -44.31 19.52
CA GLU A 81 23.63 -43.35 19.77
C GLU A 81 24.06 -42.44 20.95
N PRO A 82 23.80 -41.11 20.85
CA PRO A 82 23.90 -40.23 22.03
C PRO A 82 22.70 -40.50 22.98
N PRO A 83 22.89 -40.49 24.31
CA PRO A 83 21.82 -40.78 25.24
C PRO A 83 20.70 -39.74 25.21
N ALA A 84 19.47 -40.23 25.18
CA ALA A 84 18.26 -39.43 25.33
C ALA A 84 18.25 -38.77 26.71
N LEU A 85 18.24 -37.45 26.76
CA LEU A 85 17.99 -36.64 27.94
C LEU A 85 16.54 -36.79 28.38
N SER A 86 16.31 -37.08 29.66
CA SER A 86 15.00 -37.31 30.26
C SER A 86 14.22 -35.97 30.37
N PHE A 87 12.90 -36.08 30.39
CA PHE A 87 11.91 -34.99 30.41
C PHE A 87 12.03 -34.05 31.66
N GLU A 88 12.78 -34.38 32.66
CA GLU A 88 13.02 -33.58 33.87
C GLU A 88 14.13 -32.52 33.71
N ASP A 89 15.05 -32.72 32.79
CA ASP A 89 16.15 -31.77 32.54
C ASP A 89 15.70 -30.53 31.71
N GLN A 90 14.57 -30.63 31.00
CA GLN A 90 14.02 -29.50 30.21
C GLN A 90 13.23 -28.46 31.04
N LYS A 91 12.81 -28.84 32.30
CA LYS A 91 12.08 -27.90 33.15
C LYS A 91 12.95 -26.83 33.83
N SER A 92 14.27 -27.00 33.83
CA SER A 92 15.19 -26.04 34.46
C SER A 92 15.67 -24.91 33.52
N LEU A 93 15.30 -24.97 32.22
CA LEU A 93 15.72 -23.98 31.21
C LEU A 93 14.64 -22.94 30.87
N ALA A 94 13.44 -23.05 31.44
CA ALA A 94 12.37 -22.09 31.24
C ALA A 94 12.34 -20.99 32.30
N LYS A 95 13.36 -20.17 32.35
CA LYS A 95 13.27 -18.81 32.92
C LYS A 95 13.49 -17.82 31.74
N PRO A 96 12.62 -16.87 31.52
CA PRO A 96 12.86 -15.82 30.53
C PRO A 96 14.07 -15.01 30.99
N SER A 97 15.21 -15.21 30.36
CA SER A 97 16.35 -14.31 30.53
C SER A 97 16.09 -13.07 29.70
N PHE A 98 15.68 -12.02 30.39
CA PHE A 98 15.73 -10.68 29.83
C PHE A 98 17.19 -10.34 29.50
N TYR A 99 17.55 -10.29 28.25
CA TYR A 99 18.76 -9.64 27.82
C TYR A 99 18.54 -8.14 27.92
N THR A 100 18.81 -7.56 29.09
CA THR A 100 19.18 -6.15 29.18
C THR A 100 20.56 -6.02 28.57
N LEU A 101 20.68 -5.49 27.38
CA LEU A 101 21.94 -4.99 26.85
C LEU A 101 22.39 -3.82 27.75
N LYS A 102 23.28 -4.13 28.71
CA LYS A 102 24.03 -3.09 29.39
C LYS A 102 24.96 -2.46 28.34
N GLU A 103 24.85 -1.13 28.18
CA GLU A 103 25.84 -0.31 27.51
C GLU A 103 27.25 -0.66 27.93
N GLY A 104 27.96 -1.37 27.07
CA GLY A 104 29.39 -1.61 27.18
C GLY A 104 30.15 -0.58 26.36
N ARG A 105 30.41 0.59 26.94
CA ARG A 105 31.41 1.50 26.38
C ARG A 105 32.76 0.80 26.32
N PHE A 106 33.21 0.38 25.17
CA PHE A 106 34.61 0.11 24.91
C PHE A 106 35.34 1.42 24.66
N LEU A 107 36.05 1.89 25.69
CA LEU A 107 37.11 2.89 25.59
C LEU A 107 38.33 2.19 25.00
N ALA A 108 38.56 2.36 23.73
CA ALA A 108 39.86 2.07 23.13
C ALA A 108 40.81 3.20 23.47
N GLN A 109 41.81 2.89 24.32
CA GLN A 109 42.97 3.74 24.53
C GLN A 109 43.77 3.85 23.21
N ILE A 110 43.74 5.03 22.63
CA ILE A 110 44.73 5.40 21.60
C ILE A 110 45.84 6.15 22.36
N SER A 111 47.03 5.53 22.38
CA SER A 111 48.27 6.13 22.84
C SER A 111 48.72 7.25 21.92
N ASN A 112 49.00 8.40 22.53
CA ASN A 112 49.57 9.57 21.91
C ASN A 112 50.86 9.24 21.13
N VAL A 113 50.95 9.69 19.90
CA VAL A 113 52.19 10.06 19.26
C VAL A 113 52.05 11.49 18.80
N GLU A 114 52.75 12.35 19.53
CA GLU A 114 52.99 13.76 19.26
C GLU A 114 53.95 13.91 18.06
N THR A 115 53.50 14.61 17.02
CA THR A 115 54.48 15.27 16.11
C THR A 115 53.91 16.58 15.59
N ALA A 116 54.77 17.58 15.71
CA ALA A 116 54.65 19.01 15.63
C ALA A 116 53.97 19.62 14.41
N LEU A 117 53.23 20.68 14.68
CA LEU A 117 52.83 21.74 13.74
C LEU A 117 54.03 22.54 13.24
N PRO A 118 53.92 23.17 12.09
CA PRO A 118 54.33 24.56 11.94
C PRO A 118 53.14 25.46 11.55
N THR A 119 53.15 26.62 12.22
CA THR A 119 52.23 27.75 12.15
C THR A 119 52.52 28.62 10.93
N PRO A 120 51.63 29.60 10.68
CA PRO A 120 51.31 30.12 9.34
C PRO A 120 52.04 31.44 8.99
N GLU A 121 52.18 31.73 7.72
CA GLU A 121 52.48 33.10 7.30
C GLU A 121 51.70 33.51 6.03
N SER A 122 51.05 34.66 6.23
CA SER A 122 50.83 35.78 5.33
C SER A 122 49.81 35.68 4.20
N SER A 123 48.82 36.49 4.36
CA SER A 123 47.98 37.09 3.28
C SER A 123 48.81 37.95 2.32
N PRO A 124 48.42 38.06 1.09
CA PRO A 124 48.33 39.42 0.53
C PRO A 124 47.08 39.78 -0.28
N LYS A 125 46.61 40.97 0.05
CA LYS A 125 46.17 42.08 -0.81
C LYS A 125 45.07 41.90 -1.85
N ILE A 126 44.05 42.63 -1.58
CA ILE A 126 43.03 43.29 -2.41
C ILE A 126 43.68 44.09 -3.54
N ILE A 127 43.23 44.01 -4.80
CA ILE A 127 43.20 45.00 -5.86
C ILE A 127 42.03 44.68 -6.83
N PRO A 128 41.46 45.69 -7.54
CA PRO A 128 39.99 46.02 -7.54
C PRO A 128 39.28 45.59 -8.86
N SER A 129 37.95 45.74 -8.82
CA SER A 129 36.99 45.62 -9.90
C SER A 129 37.32 46.54 -11.10
N PRO A 130 37.00 46.16 -12.32
CA PRO A 130 36.55 47.13 -13.32
C PRO A 130 35.14 46.83 -13.85
N GLU A 131 34.34 47.88 -13.74
CA GLU A 131 33.44 48.48 -14.73
C GLU A 131 32.41 47.59 -15.47
N THR A 132 31.20 47.99 -15.22
CA THR A 132 29.95 47.87 -15.94
C THR A 132 30.04 48.00 -17.44
N LEU A 133 29.49 47.03 -18.16
CA LEU A 133 28.98 47.26 -19.52
C LEU A 133 27.51 46.92 -19.52
N GLU A 134 26.70 47.95 -19.68
CA GLU A 134 25.28 47.89 -20.02
C GLU A 134 25.11 47.22 -21.38
N VAL A 135 24.22 46.26 -21.45
CA VAL A 135 23.61 45.80 -22.70
C VAL A 135 22.09 45.95 -22.60
N GLU A 136 21.59 46.74 -23.52
CA GLU A 136 20.19 47.11 -23.72
C GLU A 136 19.24 45.89 -23.77
N VAL A 137 18.13 46.04 -23.03
CA VAL A 137 16.98 45.15 -23.11
C VAL A 137 15.99 45.74 -24.12
N PRO A 138 15.50 44.99 -25.09
CA PRO A 138 14.37 45.47 -25.91
C PRO A 138 13.08 45.30 -25.15
N GLN A 139 12.29 46.35 -25.11
CA GLN A 139 10.96 46.46 -24.51
C GLN A 139 9.91 45.63 -25.24
N PRO A 140 8.89 45.12 -24.50
CA PRO A 140 7.75 44.43 -25.10
C PRO A 140 6.66 45.42 -25.52
N LEU A 141 5.98 45.06 -26.58
CA LEU A 141 4.87 45.80 -27.21
C LEU A 141 3.55 45.63 -26.43
N ALA A 142 2.99 46.79 -26.17
CA ALA A 142 1.58 47.17 -26.07
C ALA A 142 0.55 46.34 -25.33
N GLU A 143 0.13 46.87 -24.19
CA GLU A 143 -1.14 46.67 -23.49
C GLU A 143 -2.36 46.96 -24.35
N VAL A 144 -3.37 46.10 -24.28
CA VAL A 144 -4.75 46.42 -24.65
C VAL A 144 -5.53 46.71 -23.37
N LYS A 145 -5.99 47.90 -23.25
CA LYS A 145 -6.77 48.48 -22.15
C LYS A 145 -8.21 47.94 -22.15
N THR A 146 -8.64 47.45 -20.99
CA THR A 146 -10.06 47.40 -20.63
C THR A 146 -10.39 48.51 -19.62
N PRO A 147 -11.53 49.18 -19.71
CA PRO A 147 -11.86 50.29 -18.86
C PRO A 147 -12.46 49.87 -17.50
N PRO A 148 -12.31 50.69 -16.45
CA PRO A 148 -12.78 50.35 -15.10
C PRO A 148 -14.24 50.76 -14.93
N ARG A 149 -14.99 49.96 -14.19
CA ARG A 149 -16.25 50.41 -13.59
C ARG A 149 -16.09 50.54 -12.09
N THR A 150 -16.33 51.70 -11.69
CA THR A 150 -16.28 52.36 -10.39
C THR A 150 -17.14 51.66 -9.32
N LEU A 151 -16.55 51.64 -8.14
CA LEU A 151 -17.21 51.48 -6.85
C LEU A 151 -18.19 52.63 -6.58
N HIS A 152 -19.28 52.33 -5.92
CA HIS A 152 -19.94 53.26 -5.04
C HIS A 152 -20.21 52.62 -3.68
N GLU A 153 -19.58 53.18 -2.68
CA GLU A 153 -19.87 53.04 -1.24
C GLU A 153 -21.24 53.61 -0.92
N ALA A 154 -21.83 53.02 0.07
CA ALA A 154 -22.53 53.60 1.22
C ALA A 154 -23.26 52.46 1.91
N GLY A 155 -23.03 52.12 3.10
CA GLY A 155 -22.95 52.91 4.32
C GLY A 155 -24.17 52.59 5.19
N LEU A 156 -23.87 52.26 6.42
CA LEU A 156 -24.73 52.40 7.60
C LEU A 156 -25.35 51.15 8.22
N LEU A 157 -24.73 50.89 9.34
CA LEU A 157 -25.25 50.32 10.56
C LEU A 157 -26.66 50.78 10.92
N GLN A 158 -27.49 49.90 11.42
CA GLN A 158 -28.32 50.18 12.59
C GLN A 158 -28.76 48.90 13.31
N GLU A 159 -28.37 48.85 14.59
CA GLU A 159 -29.02 48.10 15.64
C GLU A 159 -30.48 48.48 15.81
N ALA A 160 -31.30 47.49 16.18
CA ALA A 160 -32.53 47.72 16.92
C ALA A 160 -32.91 46.40 17.64
N ILE A 161 -32.55 46.26 18.90
CA ILE A 161 -33.35 46.52 20.07
C ILE A 161 -34.57 45.57 20.16
N ILE A 162 -34.45 44.70 21.15
CA ILE A 162 -35.50 43.89 21.80
C ILE A 162 -36.56 44.85 22.43
N PRO A 163 -37.81 44.40 22.50
CA PRO A 163 -38.57 44.67 23.72
C PRO A 163 -39.08 43.39 24.37
N GLU A 164 -38.69 43.27 25.59
CA GLU A 164 -39.27 42.53 26.66
C GLU A 164 -40.62 43.17 27.03
N ASN A 165 -41.69 42.39 27.22
CA ASN A 165 -42.63 42.50 28.35
C ASN A 165 -43.76 41.47 28.20
N ALA A 166 -43.78 40.57 29.09
CA ALA A 166 -44.58 40.48 30.33
C ALA A 166 -45.97 39.90 30.15
N SER A 167 -46.07 38.79 30.79
CA SER A 167 -47.21 38.03 31.33
C SER A 167 -48.39 38.89 31.87
N PRO A 168 -49.50 38.39 32.40
CA PRO A 168 -49.75 37.04 32.89
C PRO A 168 -51.23 36.52 32.80
N ILE A 169 -51.40 35.25 33.16
CA ILE A 169 -52.46 34.62 33.95
C ILE A 169 -53.84 34.43 33.30
N THR A 170 -54.25 33.20 33.20
CA THR A 170 -55.37 32.69 34.04
C THR A 170 -55.42 31.17 34.06
N GLU A 171 -55.40 30.63 35.27
CA GLU A 171 -55.80 29.28 35.61
C GLU A 171 -57.31 29.08 35.33
N ILE A 172 -57.62 27.90 34.81
CA ILE A 172 -58.86 27.23 35.20
C ILE A 172 -58.57 25.72 35.34
N SER A 173 -58.93 25.26 36.52
CA SER A 173 -58.77 23.89 37.02
C SER A 173 -59.77 22.88 36.45
N ALA A 174 -59.34 21.68 36.55
CA ALA A 174 -59.99 20.40 36.92
C ALA A 174 -60.88 19.73 35.86
N ASP A 175 -60.59 18.61 35.46
CA ASP A 175 -60.89 17.30 36.08
C ASP A 175 -60.96 16.21 35.02
N THR A 176 -60.58 15.07 35.42
CA THR A 176 -60.97 13.72 34.98
C THR A 176 -59.97 12.90 34.22
N LYS A 177 -59.36 12.06 35.00
CA LYS A 177 -58.72 10.79 34.70
C LYS A 177 -59.05 10.17 33.34
N GLN A 178 -58.01 9.93 32.58
CA GLN A 178 -57.83 8.63 31.93
C GLN A 178 -56.35 8.28 31.84
N THR A 179 -56.02 7.23 32.53
CA THR A 179 -54.74 6.55 32.54
C THR A 179 -54.46 5.96 31.16
N THR A 180 -53.68 6.63 30.41
CA THR A 180 -52.94 5.99 29.31
C THR A 180 -51.47 5.97 29.72
N GLN A 181 -50.98 4.79 30.02
CA GLN A 181 -49.57 4.52 30.11
C GLN A 181 -48.93 4.96 28.80
N SER A 182 -48.35 6.17 28.78
CA SER A 182 -47.38 6.48 27.75
C SER A 182 -46.18 5.58 28.03
N GLU A 183 -46.05 4.51 27.24
CA GLU A 183 -44.81 3.80 27.11
C GLU A 183 -43.72 4.85 26.84
N ARG A 184 -42.88 5.06 27.83
CA ARG A 184 -41.67 5.84 27.65
C ARG A 184 -40.81 5.06 26.62
N VAL A 185 -40.92 5.45 25.37
CA VAL A 185 -39.99 5.02 24.33
C VAL A 185 -38.58 5.34 24.87
N ARG A 186 -37.87 4.31 25.25
CA ARG A 186 -36.49 4.49 25.70
C ARG A 186 -35.74 5.06 24.54
N PHE A 187 -35.30 6.32 24.64
CA PHE A 187 -34.45 6.97 23.65
C PHE A 187 -33.16 6.17 23.50
N GLN A 188 -32.98 5.57 22.34
CA GLN A 188 -31.84 4.76 22.02
C GLN A 188 -30.78 5.68 21.40
N ARG A 189 -29.70 5.94 22.13
CA ARG A 189 -28.64 6.86 21.69
C ARG A 189 -27.64 6.12 20.80
N PHE A 190 -27.52 6.56 19.57
CA PHE A 190 -26.44 6.14 18.68
C PHE A 190 -25.15 6.88 19.06
N LEU A 191 -24.02 6.16 19.05
CA LEU A 191 -22.72 6.70 19.44
C LEU A 191 -21.86 6.94 18.18
N PRO A 192 -20.94 7.89 18.24
CA PRO A 192 -19.87 7.94 17.24
C PRO A 192 -19.16 6.58 17.15
N ARG A 193 -18.82 6.19 15.95
CA ARG A 193 -18.13 4.92 15.70
C ARG A 193 -17.05 5.07 14.64
N ILE A 194 -16.10 4.17 14.70
CA ILE A 194 -15.08 3.98 13.67
C ILE A 194 -15.25 2.56 13.14
N GLY A 195 -15.14 2.41 11.84
CA GLY A 195 -15.15 1.12 11.16
C GLY A 195 -13.95 0.95 10.27
N ALA A 196 -13.67 -0.27 9.92
CA ALA A 196 -12.76 -0.64 8.86
C ALA A 196 -13.43 -1.68 7.97
N GLU A 197 -13.23 -1.54 6.68
CA GLU A 197 -13.77 -2.47 5.69
C GLU A 197 -12.72 -2.76 4.63
N PHE A 198 -12.67 -3.98 4.17
CA PHE A 198 -11.90 -4.41 3.01
C PHE A 198 -12.86 -4.83 1.91
N THR A 199 -12.59 -4.35 0.70
CA THR A 199 -13.38 -4.63 -0.50
C THR A 199 -12.45 -5.17 -1.58
N THR A 200 -12.77 -6.33 -2.13
CA THR A 200 -12.01 -6.87 -3.25
C THR A 200 -12.36 -6.14 -4.54
N GLY A 201 -11.38 -6.02 -5.45
CA GLY A 201 -11.58 -5.65 -6.85
C GLY A 201 -11.56 -6.88 -7.77
N PRO A 202 -11.89 -6.72 -9.05
CA PRO A 202 -12.46 -5.52 -9.66
C PRO A 202 -13.94 -5.30 -9.33
N GLY A 203 -14.41 -4.07 -9.54
CA GLY A 203 -15.80 -3.69 -9.40
C GLY A 203 -16.19 -2.60 -10.42
N VAL A 204 -17.41 -2.09 -10.32
CA VAL A 204 -17.90 -1.06 -11.25
C VAL A 204 -17.08 0.22 -11.11
N GLY A 205 -16.25 0.51 -12.12
CA GLY A 205 -15.42 1.70 -12.20
C GLY A 205 -14.12 1.65 -11.39
N TYR A 206 -13.68 0.49 -10.91
CA TYR A 206 -12.38 0.30 -10.27
C TYR A 206 -11.87 -1.13 -10.47
N GLU A 207 -10.56 -1.31 -10.53
CA GLU A 207 -9.93 -2.61 -10.75
C GLU A 207 -9.33 -3.21 -9.47
N SER A 208 -8.68 -2.39 -8.67
CA SER A 208 -7.92 -2.82 -7.49
C SER A 208 -8.80 -3.01 -6.25
N SER A 209 -8.41 -3.92 -5.39
CA SER A 209 -8.98 -4.05 -4.04
C SER A 209 -8.61 -2.83 -3.18
N PHE A 210 -9.42 -2.53 -2.18
CA PHE A 210 -9.14 -1.42 -1.28
C PHE A 210 -9.58 -1.69 0.16
N GLY A 211 -8.82 -1.14 1.08
CA GLY A 211 -9.22 -1.00 2.47
C GLY A 211 -9.89 0.35 2.71
N SER A 212 -10.86 0.42 3.61
CA SER A 212 -11.42 1.70 4.04
C SER A 212 -11.46 1.83 5.55
N ILE A 213 -11.30 3.07 6.01
CA ILE A 213 -11.59 3.48 7.38
C ILE A 213 -12.84 4.34 7.34
N GLU A 214 -13.82 3.99 8.13
CA GLU A 214 -15.10 4.68 8.20
C GLU A 214 -15.25 5.38 9.55
N GLY A 215 -15.77 6.60 9.54
CA GLY A 215 -16.19 7.33 10.73
C GLY A 215 -17.67 7.72 10.62
N PHE A 216 -18.43 7.51 11.66
CA PHE A 216 -19.84 7.92 11.73
C PHE A 216 -20.10 8.72 12.99
N VAL A 217 -20.67 9.91 12.85
CA VAL A 217 -20.95 10.81 13.96
C VAL A 217 -22.43 11.21 13.94
N PRO A 218 -23.22 10.83 14.93
CA PRO A 218 -24.57 11.36 15.11
C PRO A 218 -24.49 12.83 15.53
N LEU A 219 -25.05 13.73 14.73
CA LEU A 219 -25.08 15.18 14.99
C LEU A 219 -26.28 15.54 15.85
N TRP A 220 -27.46 15.14 15.46
CA TRP A 220 -28.69 15.27 16.22
C TRP A 220 -29.48 13.98 16.21
N GLN A 221 -30.02 13.63 17.34
CA GLN A 221 -30.82 12.44 17.49
C GLN A 221 -31.92 12.59 18.54
N ASN A 222 -33.08 12.01 18.27
CA ASN A 222 -34.16 11.86 19.21
C ASN A 222 -34.77 10.46 19.09
N SER A 223 -35.93 10.20 19.67
CA SER A 223 -36.56 8.88 19.66
C SER A 223 -36.91 8.33 18.27
N SER A 224 -36.94 9.16 17.25
CA SER A 224 -37.36 8.77 15.89
C SER A 224 -36.54 9.37 14.78
N ASN A 225 -35.64 10.32 15.07
CA ASN A 225 -34.88 11.00 14.06
C ASN A 225 -33.39 10.93 14.37
N LEU A 226 -32.58 10.83 13.31
CA LEU A 226 -31.14 10.85 13.37
C LEU A 226 -30.59 11.68 12.21
N THR A 227 -29.85 12.74 12.52
CA THR A 227 -28.96 13.43 11.57
C THR A 227 -27.55 13.04 11.87
N PHE A 228 -26.82 12.67 10.86
CA PHE A 228 -25.48 12.13 11.02
C PHE A 228 -24.51 12.62 9.94
N LEU A 229 -23.24 12.61 10.30
CA LEU A 229 -22.11 12.76 9.39
C LEU A 229 -21.41 11.40 9.30
N GLU A 230 -21.16 10.93 8.10
CA GLU A 230 -20.34 9.74 7.84
C GLU A 230 -19.18 10.12 6.92
N GLY A 231 -17.99 9.69 7.25
CA GLY A 231 -16.79 9.90 6.45
C GLY A 231 -16.11 8.56 6.17
N ARG A 232 -15.56 8.39 5.00
CA ARG A 232 -14.76 7.22 4.63
C ARG A 232 -13.47 7.67 3.96
N LEU A 233 -12.39 7.02 4.31
CA LEU A 233 -11.12 7.09 3.60
C LEU A 233 -10.84 5.71 3.03
N LEU A 234 -10.65 5.64 1.72
CA LEU A 234 -10.38 4.41 1.01
C LEU A 234 -8.92 4.44 0.53
N LEU A 235 -8.25 3.31 0.66
CA LEU A 235 -6.85 3.11 0.27
C LEU A 235 -6.79 1.89 -0.63
N SER A 236 -6.36 2.08 -1.88
CA SER A 236 -6.10 0.98 -2.81
C SER A 236 -4.95 0.12 -2.30
N THR A 237 -5.04 -1.20 -2.51
CA THR A 237 -4.00 -2.14 -2.05
C THR A 237 -2.86 -2.32 -3.05
N GLU A 238 -3.04 -1.92 -4.30
CA GLU A 238 -2.08 -2.15 -5.37
C GLU A 238 -1.34 -0.87 -5.77
N ASP A 239 -2.04 0.28 -5.79
CA ASP A 239 -1.54 1.51 -6.40
C ASP A 239 -1.41 2.67 -5.41
N SER A 240 -1.67 2.45 -4.13
CA SER A 240 -1.62 3.48 -3.05
C SER A 240 -2.52 4.71 -3.30
N HIS A 241 -3.52 4.61 -4.20
CA HIS A 241 -4.46 5.68 -4.49
C HIS A 241 -5.49 5.83 -3.38
N THR A 242 -5.90 7.05 -3.16
CA THR A 242 -6.82 7.38 -2.08
C THR A 242 -8.16 7.89 -2.61
N SER A 243 -9.23 7.52 -1.94
CA SER A 243 -10.56 8.10 -2.16
C SER A 243 -11.16 8.49 -0.83
N SER A 244 -11.99 9.50 -0.82
CA SER A 244 -12.70 9.88 0.39
C SER A 244 -14.16 10.20 0.10
N ASN A 245 -15.00 9.93 1.10
CA ASN A 245 -16.42 10.27 1.04
C ASN A 245 -16.81 11.00 2.32
N ILE A 246 -17.63 12.02 2.18
CA ILE A 246 -18.29 12.70 3.29
C ILE A 246 -19.78 12.71 2.99
N VAL A 247 -20.56 12.19 3.91
CA VAL A 247 -22.02 12.07 3.78
C VAL A 247 -22.70 12.79 4.94
N LEU A 248 -23.61 13.69 4.64
CA LEU A 248 -24.54 14.30 5.61
C LEU A 248 -25.93 13.72 5.38
N GLY A 249 -26.41 12.99 6.33
CA GLY A 249 -27.69 12.29 6.22
C GLY A 249 -28.68 12.61 7.33
N HIS A 250 -29.95 12.46 7.00
CA HIS A 250 -31.04 12.54 7.94
C HIS A 250 -32.00 11.38 7.75
N ARG A 251 -32.34 10.69 8.83
CA ARG A 251 -33.28 9.59 8.87
C ARG A 251 -34.37 9.86 9.87
N PHE A 252 -35.58 9.50 9.52
CA PHE A 252 -36.67 9.48 10.46
C PHE A 252 -37.39 8.14 10.46
N TYR A 253 -37.77 7.69 11.62
CA TYR A 253 -38.56 6.48 11.82
C TYR A 253 -40.03 6.80 11.93
N SER A 254 -40.85 6.23 11.03
CA SER A 254 -42.31 6.24 11.10
C SER A 254 -42.78 5.06 11.93
N ALA A 255 -43.25 5.32 13.12
CA ALA A 255 -43.83 4.27 13.98
C ALA A 255 -45.13 3.68 13.41
N LYS A 256 -45.86 4.47 12.61
CA LYS A 256 -47.10 4.02 11.97
C LYS A 256 -46.84 2.94 10.92
N ASP A 257 -45.78 3.13 10.14
CA ASP A 257 -45.43 2.25 9.01
C ASP A 257 -44.35 1.25 9.40
N ASN A 258 -43.81 1.34 10.61
CA ASN A 258 -42.63 0.60 11.11
C ASN A 258 -41.50 0.66 10.12
N ARG A 259 -41.12 1.88 9.70
CA ARG A 259 -40.18 2.11 8.60
C ARG A 259 -39.35 3.34 8.83
N ILE A 260 -38.08 3.26 8.43
CA ILE A 260 -37.17 4.41 8.36
C ILE A 260 -37.24 4.96 6.95
N LEU A 261 -37.40 6.27 6.85
CA LEU A 261 -37.17 7.03 5.63
C LEU A 261 -35.95 7.91 5.86
N GLY A 262 -35.04 7.91 4.93
CA GLY A 262 -33.82 8.69 5.01
C GLY A 262 -33.46 9.33 3.68
N GLY A 263 -32.77 10.44 3.78
CA GLY A 263 -32.14 11.09 2.67
C GLY A 263 -30.76 11.62 3.06
N TYR A 264 -29.90 11.75 2.13
CA TYR A 264 -28.57 12.28 2.37
C TYR A 264 -27.98 12.95 1.13
N VAL A 265 -27.01 13.79 1.38
CA VAL A 265 -26.12 14.35 0.39
C VAL A 265 -24.68 13.90 0.69
N ALA A 266 -23.90 13.74 -0.34
CA ALA A 266 -22.53 13.26 -0.23
C ALA A 266 -21.61 14.13 -1.07
N PHE A 267 -20.37 14.20 -0.65
CA PHE A 267 -19.25 14.71 -1.42
C PHE A 267 -18.16 13.67 -1.42
N ASP A 268 -17.70 13.29 -2.60
CA ASP A 268 -16.74 12.26 -2.82
C ASP A 268 -15.52 12.82 -3.55
N THR A 269 -14.36 12.31 -3.20
CA THR A 269 -13.11 12.55 -3.92
C THR A 269 -12.47 11.23 -4.29
N ARG A 270 -11.85 11.16 -5.44
CA ARG A 270 -11.06 10.00 -5.86
C ARG A 270 -9.82 10.47 -6.59
N ASP A 271 -8.69 9.99 -6.12
CA ASP A 271 -7.44 10.02 -6.84
C ASP A 271 -7.29 8.68 -7.58
N THR A 272 -7.15 8.72 -8.88
CA THR A 272 -6.89 7.54 -9.73
C THR A 272 -5.40 7.36 -9.99
N GLY A 273 -4.55 8.28 -9.47
CA GLY A 273 -3.13 8.35 -9.76
C GLY A 273 -2.81 9.17 -11.02
N ASN A 274 -3.72 9.21 -11.97
CA ASN A 274 -3.61 10.03 -13.17
C ASN A 274 -4.49 11.28 -13.07
N SER A 275 -5.61 11.16 -12.39
CA SER A 275 -6.64 12.20 -12.32
C SER A 275 -7.24 12.29 -10.93
N ASN A 276 -7.73 13.48 -10.60
CA ASN A 276 -8.47 13.70 -9.37
C ASN A 276 -9.90 14.11 -9.68
N PHE A 277 -10.85 13.35 -9.15
CA PHE A 277 -12.27 13.59 -9.39
C PHE A 277 -13.00 13.93 -8.10
N ASN A 278 -13.97 14.81 -8.24
CA ASN A 278 -14.92 15.13 -7.19
C ASN A 278 -16.34 14.84 -7.67
N GLN A 279 -17.20 14.45 -6.74
CA GLN A 279 -18.59 14.10 -7.05
C GLN A 279 -19.50 14.57 -5.93
N VAL A 280 -20.62 15.12 -6.31
CA VAL A 280 -21.76 15.34 -5.39
C VAL A 280 -22.73 14.20 -5.56
N GLY A 281 -23.12 13.60 -4.46
CA GLY A 281 -24.13 12.55 -4.43
C GLY A 281 -25.35 12.93 -3.64
N ALA A 282 -26.47 12.31 -3.96
CA ALA A 282 -27.68 12.37 -3.15
C ALA A 282 -28.29 10.97 -3.09
N GLY A 283 -28.91 10.63 -1.98
CA GLY A 283 -29.58 9.35 -1.86
C GLY A 283 -30.85 9.41 -1.03
N PHE A 284 -31.70 8.47 -1.33
CA PHE A 284 -32.92 8.18 -0.60
C PHE A 284 -32.90 6.72 -0.15
N GLU A 285 -33.36 6.49 1.05
CA GLU A 285 -33.49 5.15 1.57
C GLU A 285 -34.81 4.95 2.33
N SER A 286 -35.34 3.78 2.18
CA SER A 286 -36.54 3.34 2.90
C SER A 286 -36.24 1.98 3.50
N LEU A 287 -35.98 1.93 4.80
CA LEU A 287 -35.55 0.73 5.51
C LEU A 287 -36.68 0.17 6.36
N GLY A 288 -37.02 -1.07 6.16
CA GLY A 288 -38.05 -1.76 6.88
C GLY A 288 -37.56 -3.01 7.61
N GLU A 289 -38.47 -3.73 8.25
CA GLU A 289 -38.12 -4.99 8.87
C GLU A 289 -37.80 -6.06 7.82
N ASN A 290 -38.66 -6.20 6.82
CA ASN A 290 -38.58 -7.28 5.84
C ASN A 290 -38.03 -6.83 4.48
N TRP A 291 -38.23 -5.58 4.09
CA TRP A 291 -37.77 -5.08 2.80
C TRP A 291 -37.25 -3.66 2.88
N ASP A 292 -36.32 -3.36 2.05
CA ASP A 292 -35.62 -2.08 1.91
C ASP A 292 -35.69 -1.60 0.46
N VAL A 293 -35.67 -0.30 0.26
CA VAL A 293 -35.40 0.34 -1.05
C VAL A 293 -34.39 1.44 -0.86
N ARG A 294 -33.46 1.55 -1.78
CA ARG A 294 -32.47 2.62 -1.84
C ARG A 294 -32.38 3.14 -3.25
N ALA A 295 -32.18 4.43 -3.37
CA ALA A 295 -31.90 5.08 -4.63
C ALA A 295 -30.79 6.12 -4.40
N ASN A 296 -29.79 6.11 -5.24
CA ASN A 296 -28.62 7.00 -5.17
C ASN A 296 -28.45 7.69 -6.51
N ALA A 297 -28.01 8.92 -6.48
CA ALA A 297 -27.61 9.70 -7.65
C ALA A 297 -26.22 10.27 -7.43
N TYR A 298 -25.45 10.34 -8.48
CA TYR A 298 -24.05 10.69 -8.52
C TYR A 298 -23.79 11.71 -9.64
N ILE A 299 -23.24 12.85 -9.28
CA ILE A 299 -22.97 13.94 -10.22
C ILE A 299 -21.53 14.39 -10.01
N PRO A 300 -20.61 13.96 -10.85
CA PRO A 300 -19.25 14.48 -10.85
C PRO A 300 -19.25 15.98 -11.05
N VAL A 301 -18.33 16.68 -10.37
CA VAL A 301 -18.21 18.13 -10.39
C VAL A 301 -16.76 18.55 -10.59
N GLY A 302 -16.56 19.67 -11.25
CA GLY A 302 -15.24 20.15 -11.65
C GLY A 302 -14.85 19.60 -13.02
N ASP A 303 -13.58 19.28 -13.19
CA ASP A 303 -13.06 18.72 -14.44
C ASP A 303 -13.33 17.21 -14.48
N THR A 304 -14.45 16.86 -15.09
CA THR A 304 -14.97 15.49 -15.10
C THR A 304 -14.41 14.60 -16.19
N ARG A 305 -13.65 15.15 -17.13
CA ARG A 305 -12.95 14.42 -18.18
C ARG A 305 -11.54 14.95 -18.30
N GLN A 306 -10.58 14.21 -17.78
CA GLN A 306 -9.20 14.63 -17.68
C GLN A 306 -8.33 13.82 -18.64
N LEU A 307 -7.45 14.52 -19.33
CA LEU A 307 -6.46 13.90 -20.21
C LEU A 307 -5.37 13.27 -19.31
N THR A 308 -5.27 11.97 -19.32
CA THR A 308 -4.27 11.22 -18.55
C THR A 308 -3.01 10.97 -19.34
N GLN A 309 -3.20 10.78 -20.64
CA GLN A 309 -2.11 10.54 -21.55
C GLN A 309 -2.44 11.03 -22.93
N GLU A 310 -1.51 11.70 -23.54
CA GLU A 310 -1.52 11.96 -24.99
C GLU A 310 -0.29 11.30 -25.61
N ARG A 311 -0.53 10.46 -26.58
CA ARG A 311 0.51 9.83 -27.38
C ARG A 311 0.29 10.11 -28.83
N VAL A 312 1.36 10.47 -29.52
CA VAL A 312 1.40 10.45 -30.97
C VAL A 312 2.29 9.27 -31.36
N PHE A 313 1.71 8.34 -32.06
CA PHE A 313 2.43 7.14 -32.52
C PHE A 313 2.09 6.80 -33.96
N SER A 314 2.92 6.00 -34.55
CA SER A 314 2.71 5.57 -35.92
C SER A 314 1.80 4.34 -35.95
N THR A 315 0.76 4.40 -36.80
CA THR A 315 -0.17 3.29 -37.05
C THR A 315 0.09 2.60 -38.40
N GLY A 316 0.80 3.28 -39.28
CA GLY A 316 1.12 2.76 -40.61
C GLY A 316 2.50 3.23 -41.04
N LEU A 317 3.49 3.02 -40.17
CA LEU A 317 4.86 3.40 -40.46
C LEU A 317 5.54 2.31 -41.26
N SER A 318 6.06 2.68 -42.41
CA SER A 318 7.15 1.95 -43.02
C SER A 318 8.40 2.80 -42.84
N PHE A 319 9.20 2.43 -41.90
CA PHE A 319 10.51 3.02 -41.70
C PHE A 319 11.58 2.12 -42.33
N SER A 320 12.67 2.73 -42.73
CA SER A 320 13.93 1.98 -42.73
C SER A 320 14.24 1.54 -41.30
N ASP A 321 15.01 0.48 -41.15
CA ASP A 321 15.60 0.17 -39.85
C ASP A 321 16.35 1.40 -39.33
N PRO A 322 16.31 1.66 -38.01
CA PRO A 322 17.05 2.76 -37.42
C PRO A 322 18.53 2.60 -37.69
N PHE A 323 19.20 3.66 -38.06
CA PHE A 323 20.64 3.65 -38.33
C PHE A 323 21.35 4.81 -37.66
N PHE A 324 22.59 4.61 -37.23
CA PHE A 324 23.40 5.67 -36.74
C PHE A 324 24.11 6.38 -37.92
N GLN A 325 24.15 7.68 -37.85
CA GLN A 325 24.89 8.50 -38.78
C GLN A 325 25.63 9.59 -37.98
N GLY A 326 26.96 9.53 -37.97
CA GLY A 326 27.79 10.39 -37.14
C GLY A 326 27.47 10.17 -35.66
N ASN A 327 27.04 11.21 -34.98
CA ASN A 327 26.61 11.16 -33.57
C ASN A 327 25.11 11.12 -33.40
N PHE A 328 24.35 10.84 -34.44
CA PHE A 328 22.88 10.88 -34.40
C PHE A 328 22.25 9.55 -34.83
N LEU A 329 21.06 9.32 -34.37
CA LEU A 329 20.22 8.21 -34.77
C LEU A 329 19.12 8.74 -35.68
N GLY A 330 18.93 8.12 -36.86
CA GLY A 330 17.92 8.53 -37.83
C GLY A 330 17.21 7.36 -38.48
N GLN A 331 16.12 7.66 -39.12
CA GLN A 331 15.34 6.75 -39.98
C GLN A 331 14.75 7.52 -41.16
N THR A 332 14.60 6.83 -42.27
CA THR A 332 13.72 7.34 -43.36
C THR A 332 12.30 6.94 -42.99
N ARG A 333 11.43 7.92 -42.86
CA ARG A 333 10.06 7.77 -42.36
C ARG A 333 9.05 7.89 -43.48
N ASN A 334 8.29 6.81 -43.73
CA ASN A 334 6.99 6.83 -44.41
C ASN A 334 5.92 6.63 -43.35
N GLN A 335 5.30 7.67 -42.89
CA GLN A 335 4.57 7.65 -41.66
C GLN A 335 3.09 7.93 -41.85
N GLN A 336 2.26 6.99 -41.45
CA GLN A 336 0.91 7.32 -40.96
C GLN A 336 1.01 7.50 -39.46
N LEU A 337 0.75 8.67 -38.97
CA LEU A 337 0.73 9.00 -37.56
C LEU A 337 -0.69 8.90 -37.03
N GLN A 338 -0.83 8.27 -35.92
CA GLN A 338 -2.05 8.25 -35.14
C GLN A 338 -1.78 8.98 -33.82
N ARG A 339 -2.66 9.86 -33.50
CA ARG A 339 -2.69 10.51 -32.20
C ARG A 339 -3.76 9.85 -31.37
N ASP A 340 -3.35 9.20 -30.31
CA ASP A 340 -4.27 8.68 -29.30
C ASP A 340 -4.22 9.57 -28.06
N ARG A 341 -5.40 9.83 -27.55
CA ARG A 341 -5.59 10.55 -26.30
C ARG A 341 -6.37 9.66 -25.36
N ASN A 342 -5.77 9.38 -24.22
CA ASN A 342 -6.47 8.68 -23.16
C ASN A 342 -7.00 9.70 -22.15
N PHE A 343 -8.25 9.51 -21.81
CA PHE A 343 -8.92 10.33 -20.83
C PHE A 343 -9.46 9.43 -19.73
N GLU A 344 -9.50 9.95 -18.57
CA GLU A 344 -10.37 9.45 -17.54
C GLU A 344 -11.57 10.38 -17.42
N ALA A 345 -12.76 9.80 -17.42
CA ALA A 345 -14.01 10.52 -17.30
C ALA A 345 -14.80 10.00 -16.10
N ALA A 346 -15.03 10.86 -15.13
CA ALA A 346 -15.90 10.56 -14.01
C ALA A 346 -17.35 10.55 -14.46
N MET A 347 -18.04 9.45 -14.17
CA MET A 347 -19.39 9.20 -14.69
C MET A 347 -20.48 9.71 -13.75
N ALA A 348 -21.43 10.44 -14.30
CA ALA A 348 -22.70 10.73 -13.63
C ALA A 348 -23.59 9.49 -13.67
N GLY A 349 -24.41 9.30 -12.66
CA GLY A 349 -25.29 8.15 -12.68
C GLY A 349 -26.26 8.07 -11.53
N PHE A 350 -27.00 7.00 -11.54
CA PHE A 350 -27.88 6.64 -10.41
C PHE A 350 -27.93 5.13 -10.26
N ASP A 351 -28.27 4.71 -9.07
CA ASP A 351 -28.61 3.31 -8.80
C ASP A 351 -29.88 3.20 -7.95
N VAL A 352 -30.60 2.13 -8.17
CA VAL A 352 -31.77 1.78 -7.37
C VAL A 352 -31.66 0.32 -6.96
N GLU A 353 -31.86 0.07 -5.71
CA GLU A 353 -31.74 -1.27 -5.14
C GLU A 353 -32.96 -1.56 -4.23
N ALA A 354 -33.53 -2.74 -4.38
CA ALA A 354 -34.53 -3.28 -3.47
C ALA A 354 -34.00 -4.55 -2.81
N GLY A 355 -34.29 -4.72 -1.54
CA GLY A 355 -33.79 -5.87 -0.79
C GLY A 355 -34.82 -6.45 0.17
N VAL A 356 -34.60 -7.73 0.45
CA VAL A 356 -35.44 -8.49 1.41
C VAL A 356 -34.58 -9.13 2.48
N LYS A 357 -35.13 -9.23 3.67
CA LYS A 357 -34.54 -10.00 4.75
C LYS A 357 -34.75 -11.48 4.49
N ILE A 358 -33.67 -12.24 4.37
CA ILE A 358 -33.71 -13.69 4.15
C ILE A 358 -33.77 -14.43 5.49
N ALA A 359 -32.94 -14.03 6.43
CA ALA A 359 -32.86 -14.69 7.74
C ALA A 359 -32.45 -13.73 8.85
N GLN A 360 -32.77 -14.10 10.07
CA GLN A 360 -32.26 -13.47 11.29
C GLN A 360 -31.01 -14.21 11.73
N LEU A 361 -29.95 -13.48 11.99
CA LEU A 361 -28.69 -14.00 12.52
C LEU A 361 -28.53 -13.55 13.99
N GLY A 362 -28.75 -14.44 14.92
CA GLY A 362 -28.70 -14.10 16.34
C GLY A 362 -29.77 -13.06 16.77
N GLN A 363 -29.42 -12.24 17.76
CA GLN A 363 -30.35 -11.23 18.30
C GLN A 363 -30.36 -9.92 17.51
N THR A 364 -29.19 -9.49 17.06
CA THR A 364 -28.97 -8.19 16.41
C THR A 364 -28.67 -8.28 14.91
N GLY A 365 -28.24 -9.44 14.44
CA GLY A 365 -27.80 -9.65 13.07
C GLY A 365 -28.90 -10.06 12.11
N ASP A 366 -28.64 -9.90 10.83
CA ASP A 366 -29.54 -10.35 9.76
C ASP A 366 -28.76 -10.75 8.50
N LEU A 367 -29.41 -11.53 7.65
CA LEU A 367 -29.01 -11.84 6.29
C LEU A 367 -30.01 -11.21 5.35
N ARG A 368 -29.55 -10.39 4.43
CA ARG A 368 -30.37 -9.72 3.43
C ARG A 368 -29.87 -9.95 2.03
N GLY A 369 -30.76 -10.11 1.10
CA GLY A 369 -30.49 -10.16 -0.32
C GLY A 369 -31.07 -8.94 -1.01
N TYR A 370 -30.31 -8.36 -1.93
CA TYR A 370 -30.67 -7.18 -2.67
C TYR A 370 -30.54 -7.44 -4.17
N ALA A 371 -31.40 -6.79 -4.95
CA ALA A 371 -31.27 -6.71 -6.39
C ALA A 371 -31.52 -5.26 -6.83
N GLY A 372 -30.79 -4.81 -7.80
CA GLY A 372 -30.84 -3.43 -8.26
C GLY A 372 -30.35 -3.24 -9.68
N LEU A 373 -30.63 -2.05 -10.16
CA LEU A 373 -30.16 -1.55 -11.45
C LEU A 373 -29.32 -0.30 -11.21
N TYR A 374 -28.35 -0.08 -12.06
CA TYR A 374 -27.58 1.15 -12.09
C TYR A 374 -27.41 1.65 -13.51
N TYR A 375 -27.28 2.95 -13.63
CA TYR A 375 -27.02 3.65 -14.87
C TYR A 375 -25.89 4.65 -14.61
N TYR A 376 -24.90 4.66 -15.51
CA TYR A 376 -23.81 5.62 -15.52
C TYR A 376 -23.57 6.15 -16.92
N ASP A 377 -23.19 7.42 -17.01
CA ASP A 377 -22.90 8.12 -18.25
C ASP A 377 -21.85 9.21 -18.03
N ALA A 378 -20.97 9.41 -19.00
CA ALA A 378 -20.00 10.49 -19.03
C ALA A 378 -19.78 10.97 -20.49
N PRO A 379 -19.38 12.24 -20.69
CA PRO A 379 -19.04 12.74 -22.02
C PRO A 379 -17.97 11.88 -22.70
N GLY A 380 -18.27 11.32 -23.84
CA GLY A 380 -17.39 10.45 -24.61
C GLY A 380 -17.42 8.96 -24.25
N SER A 381 -18.15 8.60 -23.21
CA SER A 381 -18.38 7.21 -22.81
C SER A 381 -19.66 6.65 -23.43
N SER A 382 -19.75 5.34 -23.54
CA SER A 382 -21.02 4.67 -23.80
C SER A 382 -21.86 4.67 -22.52
N GLU A 383 -23.18 4.87 -22.69
CA GLU A 383 -24.13 4.73 -21.56
C GLU A 383 -24.07 3.33 -20.98
N ILE A 384 -23.96 3.23 -19.67
CA ILE A 384 -23.86 1.98 -18.94
C ILE A 384 -25.17 1.72 -18.21
N LEU A 385 -25.87 0.69 -18.62
CA LEU A 385 -27.00 0.14 -17.87
C LEU A 385 -26.61 -1.24 -17.38
N GLY A 386 -26.55 -1.38 -16.07
CA GLY A 386 -26.19 -2.64 -15.43
C GLY A 386 -27.17 -3.11 -14.38
N TRP A 387 -27.05 -4.37 -14.01
CA TRP A 387 -27.76 -4.94 -12.89
C TRP A 387 -26.76 -5.42 -11.81
N ARG A 388 -27.23 -5.45 -10.57
CA ARG A 388 -26.46 -6.00 -9.48
C ARG A 388 -27.32 -6.80 -8.52
N THR A 389 -26.72 -7.83 -7.93
CA THR A 389 -27.29 -8.56 -6.81
C THR A 389 -26.29 -8.56 -5.68
N ARG A 390 -26.79 -8.40 -4.46
CA ARG A 390 -25.92 -8.32 -3.29
C ARG A 390 -26.51 -9.16 -2.15
N LEU A 391 -25.67 -10.00 -1.57
CA LEU A 391 -25.97 -10.70 -0.34
C LEU A 391 -25.17 -10.05 0.79
N GLU A 392 -25.86 -9.65 1.84
CA GLU A 392 -25.26 -9.01 3.00
C GLU A 392 -25.60 -9.77 4.26
N ALA A 393 -24.60 -10.28 4.94
CA ALA A 393 -24.71 -10.91 6.23
C ALA A 393 -24.12 -9.99 7.30
N ARG A 394 -24.87 -9.75 8.34
CA ARG A 394 -24.47 -9.07 9.57
C ARG A 394 -24.62 -10.05 10.72
N PRO A 395 -23.61 -10.89 10.98
CA PRO A 395 -23.69 -11.88 12.06
C PRO A 395 -23.86 -11.23 13.43
N THR A 396 -23.29 -10.06 13.60
CA THR A 396 -23.39 -9.23 14.80
C THR A 396 -23.66 -7.77 14.42
N ASP A 397 -23.84 -6.92 15.41
CA ASP A 397 -23.94 -5.47 15.26
C ASP A 397 -22.62 -4.80 14.82
N THR A 398 -21.49 -5.52 14.97
CA THR A 398 -20.14 -5.00 14.69
C THR A 398 -19.58 -5.50 13.37
N PHE A 399 -20.01 -6.64 12.87
CA PHE A 399 -19.37 -7.32 11.74
C PHE A 399 -20.32 -7.41 10.53
N ARG A 400 -19.81 -7.10 9.36
CA ARG A 400 -20.51 -7.16 8.08
C ARG A 400 -19.72 -7.96 7.06
N LEU A 401 -20.41 -8.83 6.36
CA LEU A 401 -19.92 -9.56 5.20
C LEU A 401 -20.84 -9.25 4.02
N GLY A 402 -20.28 -8.90 2.90
CA GLY A 402 -21.01 -8.64 1.66
C GLY A 402 -20.46 -9.45 0.50
N LEU A 403 -21.33 -9.94 -0.33
CA LEU A 403 -20.99 -10.53 -1.61
C LEU A 403 -21.85 -9.84 -2.66
N LEU A 404 -21.21 -9.18 -3.61
CA LEU A 404 -21.86 -8.43 -4.68
C LEU A 404 -21.50 -9.07 -6.02
N LEU A 405 -22.51 -9.34 -6.82
CA LEU A 405 -22.35 -9.71 -8.23
C LEU A 405 -23.01 -8.63 -9.08
N SER A 406 -22.29 -8.08 -10.02
CA SER A 406 -22.78 -7.09 -10.98
C SER A 406 -22.39 -7.45 -12.41
N ASN A 407 -23.17 -6.95 -13.37
CA ASN A 407 -22.85 -7.12 -14.77
C ASN A 407 -23.36 -5.92 -15.59
N ASP A 408 -22.51 -5.43 -16.45
CA ASP A 408 -22.84 -4.43 -17.46
C ASP A 408 -21.95 -4.63 -18.70
N ALA A 409 -22.15 -3.78 -19.71
CA ALA A 409 -21.45 -3.89 -20.98
C ALA A 409 -20.02 -3.37 -20.94
N THR A 410 -19.68 -2.48 -20.02
CA THR A 410 -18.38 -1.80 -19.95
C THR A 410 -17.45 -2.48 -18.94
N PHE A 411 -17.90 -2.66 -17.71
CA PHE A 411 -17.09 -3.27 -16.64
C PHE A 411 -17.26 -4.80 -16.54
N GLY A 412 -18.13 -5.39 -17.36
CA GLY A 412 -18.34 -6.83 -17.41
C GLY A 412 -19.01 -7.42 -16.17
N THR A 413 -18.65 -8.66 -15.85
CA THR A 413 -19.18 -9.37 -14.67
C THR A 413 -18.19 -9.31 -13.54
N ASN A 414 -18.57 -8.69 -12.43
CA ASN A 414 -17.71 -8.52 -11.25
C ASN A 414 -18.30 -9.22 -10.05
N LEU A 415 -17.46 -9.94 -9.31
CA LEU A 415 -17.77 -10.55 -8.03
C LEU A 415 -16.91 -9.89 -6.95
N VAL A 416 -17.55 -9.15 -6.06
CA VAL A 416 -16.87 -8.35 -5.03
C VAL A 416 -17.22 -8.91 -3.64
N LEU A 417 -16.22 -9.15 -2.83
CA LEU A 417 -16.35 -9.50 -1.42
C LEU A 417 -16.05 -8.27 -0.56
N ASN A 418 -16.94 -7.97 0.38
CA ASN A 418 -16.75 -6.93 1.39
C ASN A 418 -16.68 -7.57 2.77
N VAL A 419 -15.70 -7.17 3.55
CA VAL A 419 -15.55 -7.58 4.96
C VAL A 419 -15.33 -6.34 5.79
N GLY A 420 -16.25 -6.05 6.70
CA GLY A 420 -16.18 -4.83 7.49
C GLY A 420 -16.53 -5.04 8.96
N ALA A 421 -15.95 -4.19 9.79
CA ALA A 421 -16.25 -4.13 11.22
C ALA A 421 -16.40 -2.68 11.68
N ASN A 422 -17.34 -2.44 12.59
CA ASN A 422 -17.64 -1.14 13.17
C ASN A 422 -17.58 -1.17 14.70
N PHE A 423 -16.97 -0.18 15.31
CA PHE A 423 -16.81 -0.06 16.77
C PHE A 423 -17.22 1.35 17.28
N PRO A 424 -18.21 1.46 18.18
CA PRO A 424 -19.17 0.43 18.56
C PRO A 424 -20.00 -0.06 17.36
N GLY A 425 -20.73 -1.17 17.57
CA GLY A 425 -21.59 -1.73 16.53
C GLY A 425 -22.64 -0.75 16.01
N THR A 426 -23.12 -1.00 14.82
CA THR A 426 -24.08 -0.13 14.12
C THR A 426 -25.49 -0.14 14.73
N ARG A 427 -25.76 -1.15 15.55
CA ARG A 427 -27.05 -1.32 16.25
C ARG A 427 -26.81 -1.50 17.75
N PRO A 428 -27.74 -1.14 18.59
CA PRO A 428 -27.69 -1.41 20.02
C PRO A 428 -27.68 -2.92 20.32
N ARG A 429 -26.98 -3.31 21.38
CA ARG A 429 -26.78 -4.74 21.73
C ARG A 429 -28.03 -5.48 22.13
N GLU A 430 -28.98 -4.80 22.80
CA GLU A 430 -30.25 -5.37 23.19
C GLU A 430 -31.36 -4.66 22.43
N ILE A 431 -32.02 -5.37 21.51
CA ILE A 431 -33.07 -4.85 20.67
C ILE A 431 -34.33 -5.68 20.93
N ARG A 432 -35.39 -5.03 21.35
CA ARG A 432 -36.73 -5.66 21.40
C ARG A 432 -37.17 -5.95 19.95
N LYS A 433 -38.05 -6.92 19.81
CA LYS A 433 -38.53 -7.32 18.48
C LYS A 433 -39.24 -6.16 17.76
N GLU A 434 -39.95 -5.34 18.50
CA GLU A 434 -40.66 -4.14 18.04
C GLU A 434 -39.71 -2.98 17.65
N ASP A 435 -38.51 -2.91 18.23
CA ASP A 435 -37.54 -1.82 18.02
C ASP A 435 -36.51 -2.15 16.92
N ARG A 436 -36.62 -3.28 16.25
CA ARG A 436 -35.62 -3.74 15.26
C ARG A 436 -35.44 -2.80 14.09
N VAL A 437 -36.53 -2.20 13.60
CA VAL A 437 -36.43 -1.21 12.52
C VAL A 437 -35.80 0.08 13.04
N LEU A 438 -36.26 0.55 14.20
CA LEU A 438 -35.70 1.75 14.83
C LEU A 438 -34.16 1.65 15.06
N ALA A 439 -33.71 0.47 15.46
CA ALA A 439 -32.29 0.21 15.68
C ALA A 439 -31.44 0.35 14.40
N ARG A 440 -32.05 0.31 13.23
CA ARG A 440 -31.39 0.48 11.94
C ARG A 440 -31.10 1.95 11.58
N LEU A 441 -31.63 2.92 12.35
CA LEU A 441 -31.32 4.34 12.12
C LEU A 441 -29.81 4.62 12.07
N GLY A 442 -29.03 3.88 12.84
CA GLY A 442 -27.57 4.02 12.90
C GLY A 442 -26.79 3.22 11.83
N GLU A 443 -27.42 2.54 10.89
CA GLU A 443 -26.71 1.80 9.84
C GLU A 443 -25.88 2.75 8.95
N SER A 444 -24.72 2.29 8.48
CA SER A 444 -23.93 3.04 7.51
C SER A 444 -24.68 3.19 6.19
N VAL A 445 -24.47 4.28 5.50
CA VAL A 445 -25.09 4.53 4.19
C VAL A 445 -24.54 3.54 3.18
N THR A 446 -25.45 2.93 2.41
CA THR A 446 -25.10 2.01 1.33
C THR A 446 -25.22 2.71 -0.01
N ARG A 447 -24.09 2.94 -0.64
CA ARG A 447 -23.95 3.58 -1.93
C ARG A 447 -22.64 3.12 -2.58
N ASN A 448 -22.43 3.44 -3.85
CA ASN A 448 -21.10 3.26 -4.43
C ASN A 448 -20.11 4.18 -3.71
N ALA A 449 -19.05 3.59 -3.15
CA ALA A 449 -18.05 4.33 -2.38
C ALA A 449 -16.99 5.01 -3.26
N ASN A 450 -16.73 4.45 -4.44
CA ASN A 450 -15.82 5.05 -5.41
C ASN A 450 -16.58 5.84 -6.48
N ILE A 451 -16.01 6.96 -6.91
CA ILE A 451 -16.47 7.64 -8.13
C ILE A 451 -16.23 6.68 -9.30
N VAL A 452 -17.25 6.42 -10.09
CA VAL A 452 -17.11 5.59 -11.29
C VAL A 452 -16.37 6.39 -12.34
N VAL A 453 -15.28 5.82 -12.83
CA VAL A 453 -14.42 6.45 -13.84
C VAL A 453 -14.33 5.52 -15.02
N ASP A 454 -14.48 6.06 -16.22
CA ASP A 454 -14.33 5.40 -17.49
C ASP A 454 -13.07 5.89 -18.20
N GLU A 455 -12.32 4.95 -18.74
CA GLU A 455 -11.15 5.24 -19.56
C GLU A 455 -11.55 5.34 -21.03
N GLN A 456 -11.20 6.45 -21.68
CA GLN A 456 -11.57 6.75 -23.04
C GLN A 456 -10.34 6.95 -23.91
N SER A 457 -10.40 6.53 -25.14
CA SER A 457 -9.35 6.78 -26.13
C SER A 457 -9.92 7.40 -27.41
N GLU A 458 -9.24 8.41 -27.93
CA GLU A 458 -9.53 9.06 -29.22
C GLU A 458 -8.33 8.89 -30.14
N SER A 459 -8.57 8.58 -31.42
CA SER A 459 -7.52 8.33 -32.39
C SER A 459 -7.71 9.17 -33.64
N GLU A 460 -6.65 9.82 -34.12
CA GLU A 460 -6.59 10.58 -35.35
C GLU A 460 -5.40 10.13 -36.21
N SER A 461 -5.61 9.87 -37.49
CA SER A 461 -4.55 9.40 -38.40
C SER A 461 -4.19 10.47 -39.44
N PHE A 462 -2.90 10.67 -39.66
CA PHE A 462 -2.36 11.52 -40.74
C PHE A 462 -1.05 10.92 -41.28
N SER A 463 -0.66 11.27 -42.52
CA SER A 463 0.53 10.74 -43.17
C SER A 463 1.59 11.82 -43.41
N VAL A 464 2.84 11.50 -43.11
CA VAL A 464 4.00 12.36 -43.34
C VAL A 464 5.16 11.50 -43.84
N GLN A 465 5.92 12.04 -44.80
CA GLN A 465 7.10 11.41 -45.36
C GLN A 465 8.31 12.33 -45.25
N ASP A 466 9.32 11.92 -44.51
CA ASP A 466 10.57 12.66 -44.35
C ASP A 466 11.72 11.77 -43.80
N THR A 467 12.95 12.31 -43.74
CA THR A 467 14.06 11.73 -43.00
C THR A 467 14.18 12.44 -41.66
N VAL A 468 14.05 11.71 -40.58
CA VAL A 468 14.00 12.27 -39.20
C VAL A 468 15.13 11.73 -38.36
N PHE A 469 15.88 12.61 -37.73
CA PHE A 469 16.70 12.25 -36.57
C PHE A 469 15.80 12.18 -35.34
N VAL A 470 16.00 11.14 -34.53
CA VAL A 470 15.16 10.93 -33.35
C VAL A 470 15.46 11.97 -32.29
N THR A 471 14.40 12.60 -31.81
CA THR A 471 14.48 13.75 -30.90
C THR A 471 14.27 13.31 -29.46
N ASN A 472 15.10 13.83 -28.54
CA ASN A 472 14.96 13.66 -27.12
C ASN A 472 13.73 14.46 -26.63
N PRO A 473 12.72 13.81 -26.03
CA PRO A 473 11.49 14.49 -25.58
C PRO A 473 11.74 15.51 -24.47
N ALA A 474 12.81 15.33 -23.67
CA ALA A 474 13.10 16.24 -22.58
C ALA A 474 13.75 17.56 -23.04
N THR A 475 14.50 17.52 -24.16
CA THR A 475 15.26 18.69 -24.65
C THR A 475 14.74 19.24 -25.95
N GLY A 476 13.95 18.47 -26.69
CA GLY A 476 13.52 18.82 -28.06
C GLY A 476 14.67 18.82 -29.08
N GLN A 477 15.84 18.31 -28.73
CA GLN A 477 17.02 18.23 -29.60
C GLN A 477 17.26 16.78 -30.01
N PRO A 478 17.89 16.52 -31.18
CA PRO A 478 18.27 15.18 -31.58
C PRO A 478 19.12 14.49 -30.50
N TRP A 479 18.81 13.22 -30.21
CA TRP A 479 19.65 12.39 -29.36
C TRP A 479 21.07 12.32 -29.91
N ARG A 480 22.04 12.63 -29.07
CA ARG A 480 23.45 12.63 -29.48
C ARG A 480 24.19 11.48 -28.80
N PHE A 481 24.86 10.68 -29.62
CA PHE A 481 25.60 9.49 -29.20
C PHE A 481 27.11 9.71 -29.28
N ARG A 482 27.82 9.16 -28.31
CA ARG A 482 29.25 8.98 -28.32
C ARG A 482 29.51 7.49 -28.38
N HIS A 483 29.96 7.04 -29.54
CA HIS A 483 30.16 5.61 -29.76
C HIS A 483 31.48 5.14 -29.24
N VAL A 484 31.48 4.03 -28.51
CA VAL A 484 32.65 3.34 -27.99
C VAL A 484 32.66 1.92 -28.54
N ASN A 485 33.81 1.47 -29.05
CA ASN A 485 34.03 0.06 -29.35
C ASN A 485 35.32 -0.36 -28.63
N LEU A 486 35.12 -1.06 -27.48
CA LEU A 486 36.21 -1.30 -26.52
C LEU A 486 37.41 -2.03 -27.14
N GLY A 487 38.56 -1.40 -27.07
CA GLY A 487 39.80 -1.93 -27.55
C GLY A 487 39.97 -1.97 -29.08
N ILE A 488 38.96 -1.59 -29.85
CA ILE A 488 39.00 -1.59 -31.33
C ILE A 488 38.90 -0.17 -31.89
N GLY A 489 38.14 0.72 -31.24
CA GLY A 489 37.96 2.08 -31.70
C GLY A 489 39.25 2.88 -31.79
N THR A 490 39.35 3.83 -32.72
CA THR A 490 40.52 4.72 -32.91
C THR A 490 40.12 6.15 -33.24
N GLY A 491 38.83 6.45 -33.13
CA GLY A 491 38.27 7.66 -33.72
C GLY A 491 37.78 8.69 -32.69
N ASN A 492 36.81 9.49 -33.12
CA ASN A 492 36.35 10.70 -32.45
C ASN A 492 34.99 10.52 -31.74
N GLY A 493 34.48 9.28 -31.64
CA GLY A 493 33.22 8.95 -30.99
C GLY A 493 32.00 9.07 -31.89
N THR A 494 32.19 9.17 -33.23
CA THR A 494 31.07 8.95 -34.17
C THR A 494 30.84 7.46 -34.38
N PHE A 495 29.71 7.08 -34.95
CA PHE A 495 29.42 5.70 -35.27
C PHE A 495 30.44 5.06 -36.19
N GLU A 496 30.84 5.80 -37.21
CA GLU A 496 31.81 5.36 -38.21
C GLU A 496 33.27 5.32 -37.66
N ASN A 497 33.52 6.11 -36.58
CA ASN A 497 34.82 6.21 -35.95
C ASN A 497 34.72 6.26 -34.41
N PRO A 498 34.34 5.14 -33.75
CA PRO A 498 34.15 5.07 -32.33
C PRO A 498 35.47 5.26 -31.55
N THR A 499 35.40 5.70 -30.29
CA THR A 499 36.55 5.70 -29.37
C THR A 499 36.86 4.29 -28.89
N ALA A 500 38.07 4.06 -28.40
CA ALA A 500 38.53 2.79 -27.87
C ALA A 500 38.11 2.57 -26.40
N THR A 501 37.86 3.63 -25.66
CA THR A 501 37.61 3.59 -24.23
C THR A 501 36.39 4.45 -23.84
N VAL A 502 35.73 4.05 -22.76
CA VAL A 502 34.63 4.83 -22.13
C VAL A 502 35.15 6.20 -21.66
N ALA A 503 36.37 6.25 -21.12
CA ALA A 503 36.97 7.50 -20.63
C ALA A 503 37.15 8.55 -21.72
N GLU A 504 37.61 8.15 -22.92
CA GLU A 504 37.72 9.04 -24.08
C GLU A 504 36.38 9.61 -24.51
N ALA A 505 35.32 8.79 -24.53
CA ALA A 505 33.97 9.23 -24.88
C ALA A 505 33.41 10.20 -23.82
N LEU A 506 33.60 9.90 -22.54
CA LEU A 506 33.13 10.74 -21.43
C LEU A 506 33.86 12.09 -21.37
N ALA A 507 35.12 12.14 -21.76
CA ALA A 507 35.89 13.39 -21.78
C ALA A 507 35.33 14.45 -22.73
N VAL A 508 34.58 14.03 -23.76
CA VAL A 508 33.95 14.91 -24.76
C VAL A 508 32.44 14.90 -24.70
N ALA A 509 31.88 14.10 -23.82
CA ALA A 509 30.42 14.05 -23.62
C ALA A 509 29.89 15.37 -23.04
N GLN A 510 28.75 15.80 -23.53
CA GLN A 510 28.03 16.97 -23.05
C GLN A 510 26.74 16.52 -22.38
N SER A 511 26.11 17.44 -21.67
CA SER A 511 24.79 17.23 -21.08
C SER A 511 23.83 16.62 -22.08
N ASN A 512 23.14 15.56 -21.68
CA ASN A 512 22.19 14.76 -22.46
C ASN A 512 22.82 13.90 -23.59
N ASP A 513 24.12 13.72 -23.62
CA ASP A 513 24.75 12.75 -24.50
C ASP A 513 24.53 11.31 -23.99
N ILE A 514 24.45 10.39 -24.94
CA ILE A 514 24.49 8.96 -24.66
C ILE A 514 25.85 8.42 -25.08
N VAL A 515 26.62 7.94 -24.12
CA VAL A 515 27.80 7.14 -24.39
C VAL A 515 27.33 5.70 -24.62
N TYR A 516 27.45 5.26 -25.87
CA TYR A 516 26.95 3.96 -26.30
C TYR A 516 28.09 2.98 -26.54
N VAL A 517 28.18 1.95 -25.70
CA VAL A 517 29.33 1.11 -25.55
C VAL A 517 29.11 -0.27 -26.16
N GLN A 518 29.91 -0.61 -27.18
CA GLN A 518 30.05 -1.95 -27.73
C GLN A 518 31.16 -2.71 -26.99
N PRO A 519 30.97 -4.01 -26.67
CA PRO A 519 31.94 -4.76 -25.89
C PRO A 519 33.30 -4.92 -26.60
N GLY A 520 33.36 -4.83 -27.91
CA GLY A 520 34.61 -4.91 -28.67
C GLY A 520 35.44 -6.15 -28.32
N THR A 521 36.69 -5.95 -27.89
CA THR A 521 37.56 -7.02 -27.35
C THR A 521 37.31 -7.31 -25.87
N ASN A 522 36.43 -6.56 -25.23
CA ASN A 522 36.07 -6.65 -23.80
C ASN A 522 37.29 -6.64 -22.85
N LEU A 523 38.27 -5.78 -23.13
CA LEU A 523 39.43 -5.58 -22.28
C LEU A 523 39.02 -4.73 -21.06
N GLY A 524 38.57 -5.25 -20.01
CA GLY A 524 38.13 -4.61 -18.75
C GLY A 524 38.19 -3.09 -18.69
N VAL A 525 37.08 -2.45 -18.48
CA VAL A 525 36.97 -0.98 -18.38
C VAL A 525 37.42 -0.55 -16.99
N PRO A 526 38.42 0.36 -16.84
CA PRO A 526 38.77 0.92 -15.54
C PRO A 526 37.60 1.72 -14.92
N ALA A 527 37.69 2.02 -13.62
CA ALA A 527 36.81 2.94 -12.92
C ALA A 527 36.60 4.25 -13.72
N PHE A 528 35.35 4.73 -13.75
CA PHE A 528 35.02 5.99 -14.42
C PHE A 528 33.93 6.74 -13.69
N LYS A 529 33.86 8.05 -13.93
CA LYS A 529 32.80 8.93 -13.43
C LYS A 529 31.92 9.38 -14.58
N ILE A 530 30.61 9.26 -14.40
CA ILE A 530 29.63 9.76 -15.36
C ILE A 530 29.38 11.26 -15.06
N PRO A 531 29.62 12.15 -16.01
CA PRO A 531 29.29 13.57 -15.87
C PRO A 531 27.78 13.78 -15.72
N ASP A 532 27.39 14.90 -15.12
CA ASP A 532 25.99 15.25 -14.93
C ASP A 532 25.22 15.22 -16.27
N GLN A 533 24.02 14.65 -16.22
CA GLN A 533 23.08 14.53 -17.36
C GLN A 533 23.61 13.68 -18.52
N VAL A 534 24.55 12.79 -18.30
CA VAL A 534 25.06 11.85 -19.31
C VAL A 534 24.51 10.45 -19.03
N GLN A 535 24.12 9.75 -20.09
CA GLN A 535 23.74 8.35 -20.02
C GLN A 535 24.88 7.47 -20.54
N VAL A 536 25.19 6.40 -19.84
CA VAL A 536 26.17 5.39 -20.27
C VAL A 536 25.44 4.08 -20.44
N LEU A 537 25.27 3.67 -21.68
CA LEU A 537 24.50 2.50 -22.06
C LEU A 537 25.37 1.53 -22.85
N SER A 538 25.32 0.25 -22.53
CA SER A 538 25.99 -0.76 -23.36
C SER A 538 25.01 -1.39 -24.35
N THR A 539 25.57 -2.05 -25.36
CA THR A 539 24.79 -2.85 -26.32
C THR A 539 24.33 -4.20 -25.76
N GLY A 540 24.74 -4.57 -24.53
CA GLY A 540 24.43 -5.87 -23.93
C GLY A 540 22.93 -6.14 -23.80
N PRO A 541 22.18 -5.38 -22.99
CA PRO A 541 20.74 -5.52 -22.89
C PRO A 541 19.99 -4.81 -24.02
N VAL A 542 18.70 -4.99 -24.06
CA VAL A 542 17.83 -4.18 -24.93
C VAL A 542 17.83 -2.74 -24.42
N GLN A 543 18.43 -1.86 -25.16
CA GLN A 543 18.38 -0.43 -24.86
C GLN A 543 17.26 0.25 -25.64
N ARG A 544 16.48 1.01 -24.93
CA ARG A 544 15.40 1.82 -25.50
C ARG A 544 15.55 3.26 -25.10
N ILE A 545 15.22 4.15 -26.01
CA ILE A 545 15.13 5.58 -25.75
C ILE A 545 13.73 6.08 -26.10
N ASP A 546 13.26 7.02 -25.33
CA ASP A 546 12.05 7.72 -25.68
C ASP A 546 12.35 8.79 -26.73
N THR A 547 11.54 8.79 -27.77
CA THR A 547 11.67 9.75 -28.87
C THR A 547 10.34 10.44 -29.10
N VAL A 548 10.40 11.69 -29.55
CA VAL A 548 9.18 12.45 -29.85
C VAL A 548 8.43 11.83 -31.03
N GLU A 549 9.17 11.34 -32.03
CA GLU A 549 8.60 10.89 -33.29
C GLU A 549 8.13 9.44 -33.28
N LEU A 550 8.80 8.58 -32.51
CA LEU A 550 8.65 7.12 -32.57
C LEU A 550 8.24 6.48 -31.25
N GLY A 551 8.04 7.33 -30.22
CA GLY A 551 7.82 6.83 -28.88
C GLY A 551 9.07 6.09 -28.37
N ASN A 552 8.88 4.91 -27.82
CA ASN A 552 9.95 4.11 -27.22
C ASN A 552 10.69 3.25 -28.27
N LEU A 553 11.82 3.72 -28.75
CA LEU A 553 12.61 3.11 -29.83
C LEU A 553 13.75 2.24 -29.30
N GLN A 554 13.86 1.03 -29.81
CA GLN A 554 15.02 0.19 -29.54
C GLN A 554 16.25 0.69 -30.32
N LEU A 555 17.36 0.84 -29.63
CA LEU A 555 18.63 1.26 -30.24
C LEU A 555 19.21 0.14 -31.13
N PRO A 556 19.78 0.52 -32.31
CA PRO A 556 20.54 -0.43 -33.11
C PRO A 556 21.70 -1.03 -32.32
N LEU A 557 22.04 -2.27 -32.63
CA LEU A 557 23.10 -3.05 -31.96
C LEU A 557 22.76 -3.45 -30.50
N SER A 558 21.66 -3.01 -29.90
CA SER A 558 21.27 -3.44 -28.57
C SER A 558 20.81 -4.91 -28.57
N ASN A 559 20.80 -5.53 -27.39
CA ASN A 559 20.52 -6.96 -27.21
C ASN A 559 21.65 -7.88 -27.73
N ALA A 560 22.87 -7.41 -27.67
CA ALA A 560 24.03 -8.23 -28.04
C ALA A 560 24.34 -9.35 -27.02
N GLY A 561 23.71 -9.30 -25.83
CA GLY A 561 23.85 -10.29 -24.78
C GLY A 561 25.17 -10.27 -24.00
N VAL A 562 26.13 -9.46 -24.42
CA VAL A 562 27.44 -9.33 -23.76
C VAL A 562 27.50 -8.00 -23.03
N LEU A 563 27.69 -8.05 -21.72
CA LEU A 563 27.90 -6.86 -20.89
C LEU A 563 29.41 -6.54 -20.88
N PRO A 564 29.81 -5.27 -21.15
CA PRO A 564 31.19 -4.85 -20.97
C PRO A 564 31.64 -4.99 -19.51
N ASP A 565 32.83 -5.55 -19.30
CA ASP A 565 33.42 -5.75 -17.98
C ASP A 565 34.01 -4.44 -17.45
N VAL A 566 33.59 -4.02 -16.26
CA VAL A 566 34.13 -2.88 -15.52
C VAL A 566 34.89 -3.40 -14.29
N THR A 567 36.17 -3.10 -14.19
CA THR A 567 37.01 -3.62 -13.10
C THR A 567 37.24 -2.61 -11.97
N GLY A 568 36.41 -1.60 -11.87
CA GLY A 568 36.48 -0.57 -10.81
C GLY A 568 35.12 0.10 -10.57
N THR A 569 35.11 1.02 -9.63
CA THR A 569 33.88 1.76 -9.25
C THR A 569 33.37 2.64 -10.38
N VAL A 570 32.11 2.56 -10.68
CA VAL A 570 31.41 3.55 -11.51
C VAL A 570 30.81 4.62 -10.60
N THR A 571 31.24 5.87 -10.77
CA THR A 571 30.73 7.00 -10.00
C THR A 571 29.62 7.72 -10.79
N MET A 572 28.45 7.83 -10.19
CA MET A 572 27.30 8.52 -10.78
C MET A 572 27.41 10.04 -10.62
N GLY A 573 26.90 10.80 -11.58
CA GLY A 573 26.62 12.23 -11.49
C GLY A 573 25.13 12.54 -11.32
N ASN A 574 24.76 13.82 -11.35
CA ASN A 574 23.36 14.24 -11.31
C ASN A 574 22.65 13.88 -12.62
N MET A 575 21.41 13.37 -12.51
CA MET A 575 20.57 13.07 -13.67
C MET A 575 21.24 12.11 -14.67
N THR A 576 21.94 11.09 -14.15
CA THR A 576 22.71 10.14 -14.95
C THR A 576 22.02 8.78 -15.05
N THR A 577 22.31 8.07 -16.14
CA THR A 577 21.87 6.68 -16.33
C THR A 577 23.08 5.78 -16.57
N LEU A 578 23.11 4.63 -15.90
CA LEU A 578 24.03 3.53 -16.16
C LEU A 578 23.24 2.27 -16.47
N SER A 579 23.50 1.65 -17.62
CA SER A 579 22.77 0.43 -18.01
C SER A 579 23.64 -0.55 -18.78
N GLY A 580 23.61 -1.82 -18.34
CA GLY A 580 24.09 -2.94 -19.12
C GLY A 580 25.58 -3.26 -18.95
N PHE A 581 26.13 -3.15 -17.76
CA PHE A 581 27.55 -3.45 -17.48
C PHE A 581 27.69 -4.62 -16.49
N ALA A 582 28.74 -5.40 -16.68
CA ALA A 582 29.22 -6.34 -15.66
C ALA A 582 30.26 -5.61 -14.82
N ILE A 583 30.00 -5.39 -13.55
CA ILE A 583 30.84 -4.54 -12.70
C ILE A 583 31.44 -5.36 -11.56
N SER A 584 32.78 -5.32 -11.45
CA SER A 584 33.48 -5.94 -10.33
C SER A 584 34.52 -4.95 -9.79
N ALA A 585 34.23 -4.33 -8.64
CA ALA A 585 35.14 -3.35 -8.03
C ALA A 585 36.06 -4.05 -7.04
N THR A 586 37.35 -4.20 -7.41
CA THR A 586 38.36 -4.77 -6.51
C THR A 586 38.75 -3.83 -5.36
N THR A 587 38.34 -2.56 -5.43
CA THR A 587 38.50 -1.55 -4.38
C THR A 587 37.28 -0.65 -4.38
N GLY A 588 36.56 -0.59 -3.26
CA GLY A 588 35.33 0.23 -3.11
C GLY A 588 34.07 -0.42 -3.65
N SER A 589 33.03 0.38 -3.75
CA SER A 589 31.70 -0.05 -4.18
C SER A 589 31.64 -0.27 -5.69
N GLY A 590 30.77 -1.14 -6.17
CA GLY A 590 30.56 -1.36 -7.60
C GLY A 590 30.08 -0.09 -8.30
N ILE A 591 29.05 0.52 -7.76
CA ILE A 591 28.52 1.82 -8.20
C ILE A 591 28.44 2.74 -6.98
N ALA A 592 28.87 3.99 -7.13
CA ALA A 592 28.82 5.00 -6.06
C ALA A 592 28.20 6.31 -6.55
N GLY A 593 27.36 6.91 -5.70
CA GLY A 593 26.77 8.24 -5.92
C GLY A 593 26.70 9.03 -4.63
N SER A 594 27.35 10.19 -4.56
CA SER A 594 27.33 11.05 -3.37
C SER A 594 26.94 12.47 -3.75
N ASN A 595 25.98 13.05 -3.01
CA ASN A 595 25.45 14.40 -3.24
C ASN A 595 24.90 14.60 -4.67
N ILE A 596 24.19 13.60 -5.20
CA ILE A 596 23.62 13.63 -6.54
C ILE A 596 22.09 13.62 -6.49
N SER A 597 21.48 13.91 -7.61
CA SER A 597 20.04 13.88 -7.78
C SER A 597 19.62 13.15 -9.05
N ASN A 598 18.46 12.47 -9.01
CA ASN A 598 17.81 11.88 -10.18
C ASN A 598 18.71 10.91 -10.99
N ALA A 599 19.10 9.81 -10.39
CA ALA A 599 19.92 8.79 -11.04
C ALA A 599 19.11 7.54 -11.44
N ILE A 600 19.52 6.89 -12.54
CA ILE A 600 18.96 5.63 -13.02
C ILE A 600 20.09 4.60 -13.14
N ILE A 601 19.92 3.47 -12.46
CA ILE A 601 20.87 2.34 -12.50
C ILE A 601 20.04 1.09 -12.85
N ARG A 602 20.28 0.53 -14.03
CA ARG A 602 19.45 -0.59 -14.49
C ARG A 602 20.20 -1.60 -15.36
N ASP A 603 19.70 -2.82 -15.40
CA ASP A 603 20.20 -3.91 -16.26
C ASP A 603 21.70 -4.23 -16.04
N ASN A 604 22.25 -3.98 -14.86
CA ASN A 604 23.66 -4.25 -14.56
C ASN A 604 23.81 -5.55 -13.77
N ALA A 605 24.94 -6.22 -13.99
CA ALA A 605 25.40 -7.34 -13.18
C ALA A 605 26.56 -6.86 -12.31
N ILE A 606 26.29 -6.61 -11.04
CA ILE A 606 27.26 -6.07 -10.08
C ILE A 606 27.69 -7.21 -9.16
N ALA A 607 28.95 -7.58 -9.17
CA ALA A 607 29.40 -8.70 -8.38
C ALA A 607 30.81 -8.50 -7.81
N ASN A 608 31.06 -9.12 -6.65
CA ASN A 608 32.39 -9.15 -6.00
C ASN A 608 32.96 -7.74 -5.76
N SER A 609 32.12 -6.78 -5.38
CA SER A 609 32.56 -5.46 -4.94
C SER A 609 33.34 -5.57 -3.62
N ALA A 610 34.44 -4.83 -3.48
CA ALA A 610 35.26 -4.83 -2.26
C ALA A 610 34.58 -4.04 -1.11
N SER A 611 33.50 -3.33 -1.40
CA SER A 611 32.62 -2.60 -0.49
C SER A 611 31.16 -2.95 -0.86
N GLU A 612 30.26 -1.97 -0.92
CA GLU A 612 28.87 -2.19 -1.32
C GLU A 612 28.72 -2.55 -2.82
N GLY A 613 27.63 -3.17 -3.16
CA GLY A 613 27.26 -3.32 -4.57
C GLY A 613 26.94 -1.95 -5.18
N ILE A 614 26.00 -1.24 -4.56
CA ILE A 614 25.62 0.14 -4.89
C ILE A 614 25.60 0.97 -3.60
N LEU A 615 26.35 2.07 -3.57
CA LEU A 615 26.39 3.03 -2.46
C LEU A 615 25.85 4.40 -2.91
N LEU A 616 24.83 4.89 -2.22
CA LEU A 616 24.23 6.21 -2.44
C LEU A 616 24.23 7.02 -1.14
N GLU A 617 24.84 8.19 -1.15
CA GLU A 617 24.97 9.07 0.01
C GLU A 617 24.45 10.48 -0.27
N ASN A 618 23.58 10.98 0.60
CA ASN A 618 22.98 12.33 0.49
C ASN A 618 22.38 12.61 -0.89
N VAL A 619 21.63 11.65 -1.42
CA VAL A 619 20.99 11.76 -2.72
C VAL A 619 19.59 12.37 -2.60
N THR A 620 19.15 13.07 -3.65
CA THR A 620 17.85 13.76 -3.67
C THR A 620 17.10 13.51 -4.97
N GLY A 621 15.82 13.87 -4.99
CA GLY A 621 14.97 13.68 -6.17
C GLY A 621 14.64 12.22 -6.43
N GLN A 622 14.44 11.85 -7.67
CA GLN A 622 14.05 10.50 -8.07
C GLN A 622 15.26 9.62 -8.36
N ILE A 623 15.38 8.53 -7.66
CA ILE A 623 16.40 7.49 -7.86
C ILE A 623 15.69 6.22 -8.30
N LEU A 624 16.07 5.70 -9.47
CA LEU A 624 15.53 4.44 -10.01
C LEU A 624 16.62 3.37 -10.07
N ILE A 625 16.43 2.28 -9.36
CA ILE A 625 17.28 1.09 -9.34
C ILE A 625 16.44 -0.08 -9.84
N GLN A 626 16.70 -0.54 -11.06
CA GLN A 626 15.80 -1.47 -11.72
C GLN A 626 16.51 -2.60 -12.46
N ASP A 627 15.98 -3.82 -12.39
CA ASP A 627 16.44 -4.98 -13.15
C ASP A 627 17.95 -5.26 -13.00
N ASN A 628 18.56 -4.95 -11.84
CA ASN A 628 19.96 -5.24 -11.57
C ASN A 628 20.11 -6.60 -10.85
N ALA A 629 21.21 -7.28 -11.13
CA ALA A 629 21.70 -8.41 -10.36
C ALA A 629 22.90 -7.95 -9.51
N ILE A 630 22.75 -7.96 -8.18
CA ILE A 630 23.76 -7.48 -7.23
C ILE A 630 24.14 -8.64 -6.33
N ALA A 631 25.40 -9.08 -6.39
CA ALA A 631 25.80 -10.26 -5.66
C ALA A 631 27.24 -10.24 -5.13
N ASN A 632 27.44 -10.94 -4.02
CA ASN A 632 28.77 -11.20 -3.44
C ASN A 632 29.57 -9.92 -3.15
N SER A 633 28.93 -8.83 -2.81
CA SER A 633 29.59 -7.62 -2.31
C SER A 633 30.14 -7.87 -0.91
N ALA A 634 31.28 -7.26 -0.59
CA ALA A 634 31.91 -7.44 0.73
C ALA A 634 31.10 -6.80 1.86
N LEU A 635 30.40 -5.72 1.57
CA LEU A 635 29.44 -5.02 2.42
C LEU A 635 28.01 -5.21 1.86
N GLU A 636 27.13 -4.25 2.03
CA GLU A 636 25.72 -4.34 1.62
C GLU A 636 25.54 -4.52 0.10
N GLY A 637 24.43 -5.13 -0.30
CA GLY A 637 24.08 -5.18 -1.71
C GLY A 637 23.74 -3.79 -2.25
N PHE A 638 22.85 -3.10 -1.58
CA PHE A 638 22.46 -1.71 -1.84
C PHE A 638 22.43 -0.92 -0.54
N SER A 639 23.10 0.21 -0.49
CA SER A 639 23.11 1.12 0.65
C SER A 639 22.73 2.53 0.24
N LEU A 640 21.80 3.15 0.97
CA LEU A 640 21.45 4.56 0.86
C LEU A 640 21.46 5.21 2.23
N SER A 641 22.29 6.24 2.39
CA SER A 641 22.40 7.03 3.62
C SER A 641 22.23 8.52 3.35
N ASN A 642 21.20 9.13 3.94
CA ASN A 642 20.92 10.56 3.77
C ASN A 642 20.85 11.27 5.12
N ASN A 643 21.55 12.41 5.23
CA ASN A 643 21.51 13.28 6.39
C ASN A 643 20.53 14.45 6.23
N GLN A 644 20.16 14.80 5.03
CA GLN A 644 19.25 15.92 4.72
C GLN A 644 18.64 15.78 3.33
N GLY A 645 17.65 16.60 3.03
CA GLY A 645 16.99 16.62 1.73
C GLY A 645 15.90 15.57 1.59
N GLN A 646 15.28 15.55 0.43
CA GLN A 646 14.19 14.63 0.11
C GLN A 646 14.61 13.70 -1.03
N VAL A 647 14.46 12.40 -0.80
CA VAL A 647 14.68 11.37 -1.81
C VAL A 647 13.37 10.64 -2.14
N ASN A 648 13.18 10.30 -3.41
CA ASN A 648 12.15 9.40 -3.88
C ASN A 648 12.85 8.20 -4.55
N LEU A 649 12.98 7.10 -3.82
CA LEU A 649 13.64 5.88 -4.30
C LEU A 649 12.59 4.91 -4.88
N ILE A 650 12.85 4.43 -6.08
CA ILE A 650 12.16 3.30 -6.70
C ILE A 650 13.17 2.19 -6.92
N LEU A 651 13.06 1.12 -6.16
CA LEU A 651 13.91 -0.06 -6.21
C LEU A 651 13.05 -1.25 -6.64
N VAL A 652 13.13 -1.65 -7.91
CA VAL A 652 12.16 -2.56 -8.51
C VAL A 652 12.81 -3.65 -9.35
N LYS A 653 12.36 -4.90 -9.19
CA LYS A 653 12.79 -6.06 -9.98
C LYS A 653 14.29 -6.35 -9.91
N ASN A 654 14.93 -6.05 -8.80
CA ASN A 654 16.33 -6.38 -8.61
C ASN A 654 16.47 -7.77 -7.96
N THR A 655 17.56 -8.44 -8.28
CA THR A 655 18.02 -9.63 -7.56
C THR A 655 19.23 -9.24 -6.73
N ILE A 656 19.13 -9.32 -5.42
CA ILE A 656 20.16 -8.93 -4.45
C ILE A 656 20.50 -10.19 -3.64
N ALA A 657 21.72 -10.72 -3.82
CA ALA A 657 22.02 -12.03 -3.29
C ALA A 657 23.44 -12.16 -2.70
N ASN A 658 23.58 -12.84 -1.58
CA ASN A 658 24.84 -13.24 -0.96
C ASN A 658 25.81 -12.07 -0.71
N ASN A 659 25.29 -10.91 -0.31
CA ASN A 659 26.12 -9.74 -0.01
C ASN A 659 26.52 -9.73 1.47
N GLY A 660 27.54 -8.97 1.85
CA GLY A 660 27.94 -8.71 3.23
C GLY A 660 29.00 -9.65 3.83
N ALA A 661 29.64 -10.50 3.05
CA ALA A 661 30.52 -11.56 3.55
C ALA A 661 31.71 -11.08 4.42
N LEU A 662 32.13 -9.81 4.32
CA LEU A 662 33.23 -9.23 5.09
C LEU A 662 32.77 -8.16 6.10
N ALA A 663 31.49 -7.81 6.12
CA ALA A 663 30.95 -6.80 7.03
C ALA A 663 30.60 -7.38 8.41
N ASN A 664 30.53 -6.54 9.43
CA ASN A 664 29.87 -6.87 10.68
C ASN A 664 28.33 -6.77 10.54
N GLU A 665 27.87 -5.88 9.68
CA GLU A 665 26.50 -5.73 9.20
C GLU A 665 26.58 -5.81 7.66
N GLY A 666 25.84 -6.69 7.02
CA GLY A 666 25.97 -6.93 5.58
C GLY A 666 24.63 -7.19 4.92
N ASP A 667 23.79 -6.17 4.91
CA ASP A 667 22.41 -6.29 4.49
C ASP A 667 22.24 -6.46 2.97
N GLY A 668 21.12 -7.01 2.57
CA GLY A 668 20.73 -6.97 1.18
C GLY A 668 20.47 -5.54 0.74
N ILE A 669 19.63 -4.83 1.50
CA ILE A 669 19.29 -3.41 1.32
C ILE A 669 19.42 -2.72 2.68
N ASN A 670 20.21 -1.64 2.73
CA ASN A 670 20.28 -0.74 3.87
C ASN A 670 19.79 0.67 3.50
N LEU A 671 18.82 1.19 4.26
CA LEU A 671 18.26 2.53 4.11
C LEU A 671 18.38 3.29 5.42
N GLU A 672 19.20 4.31 5.43
CA GLU A 672 19.42 5.14 6.61
C GLU A 672 19.07 6.61 6.36
N LEU A 673 18.19 7.17 7.18
CA LEU A 673 17.87 8.60 7.20
C LEU A 673 18.21 9.18 8.56
N ARG A 674 18.93 10.30 8.54
CA ARG A 674 19.36 11.02 9.75
C ARG A 674 18.95 12.49 9.72
N ASN A 675 19.05 13.13 10.84
CA ASN A 675 18.79 14.58 11.02
C ASN A 675 17.40 15.00 10.50
N THR A 676 17.33 15.70 9.38
CA THR A 676 16.09 16.19 8.77
C THR A 676 15.81 15.58 7.40
N ALA A 677 16.48 14.49 7.08
CA ALA A 677 16.27 13.79 5.81
C ALA A 677 14.84 13.25 5.72
N THR A 678 14.26 13.33 4.54
CA THR A 678 12.93 12.77 4.28
C THR A 678 12.94 11.91 3.03
N GLY A 679 12.07 10.92 2.97
CA GLY A 679 12.03 10.05 1.80
C GLY A 679 10.71 9.35 1.55
N THR A 680 10.50 9.02 0.27
CA THR A 680 9.47 8.08 -0.17
C THR A 680 10.18 6.92 -0.88
N PHE A 681 9.92 5.71 -0.40
CA PHE A 681 10.62 4.51 -0.85
C PHE A 681 9.60 3.51 -1.38
N ASN A 682 9.72 3.17 -2.66
CA ASN A 682 8.97 2.10 -3.30
C ASN A 682 9.93 0.94 -3.60
N ILE A 683 9.81 -0.13 -2.84
CA ILE A 683 10.64 -1.34 -2.96
C ILE A 683 9.71 -2.46 -3.39
N SER A 684 9.76 -2.82 -4.68
CA SER A 684 8.76 -3.73 -5.21
C SER A 684 9.32 -4.76 -6.18
N GLU A 685 8.74 -5.96 -6.16
CA GLU A 685 9.08 -7.05 -7.08
C GLU A 685 10.57 -7.47 -7.00
N ASN A 686 11.25 -7.24 -5.87
CA ASN A 686 12.64 -7.63 -5.69
C ASN A 686 12.77 -9.04 -5.10
N THR A 687 13.86 -9.72 -5.46
CA THR A 687 14.31 -10.95 -4.80
C THR A 687 15.55 -10.61 -3.97
N ILE A 688 15.46 -10.75 -2.66
CA ILE A 688 16.51 -10.43 -1.70
C ILE A 688 16.81 -11.69 -0.90
N THR A 689 18.02 -12.21 -1.03
CA THR A 689 18.31 -13.52 -0.45
C THR A 689 19.78 -13.69 -0.08
N GLY A 690 20.03 -14.46 0.97
CA GLY A 690 21.36 -14.89 1.35
C GLY A 690 22.26 -13.73 1.80
N SER A 691 21.71 -12.62 2.29
CA SER A 691 22.52 -11.58 2.96
C SER A 691 23.29 -12.22 4.11
N ASN A 692 24.57 -11.94 4.21
CA ASN A 692 25.51 -12.67 5.04
C ASN A 692 26.46 -11.69 5.71
N SER A 693 26.93 -11.97 6.92
CA SER A 693 27.91 -11.14 7.59
C SER A 693 28.87 -11.99 8.43
N PHE A 694 30.08 -11.49 8.62
CA PHE A 694 31.06 -12.12 9.49
C PHE A 694 30.63 -12.05 10.97
N GLY A 695 29.86 -11.02 11.33
CA GLY A 695 29.42 -10.72 12.71
C GLY A 695 28.02 -11.22 13.08
N SER A 696 27.30 -11.90 12.19
CA SER A 696 25.95 -12.44 12.39
C SER A 696 24.80 -11.43 12.35
N ILE A 697 24.96 -10.25 11.78
CA ILE A 697 23.88 -9.27 11.52
C ILE A 697 23.86 -9.01 10.00
N ALA A 698 22.90 -9.59 9.31
CA ALA A 698 22.70 -9.39 7.88
C ALA A 698 21.21 -9.54 7.55
N ASP A 699 20.54 -8.42 7.57
CA ASP A 699 19.12 -8.35 7.26
C ASP A 699 18.89 -8.43 5.73
N GLY A 700 17.69 -8.88 5.35
CA GLY A 700 17.29 -8.77 3.95
C GLY A 700 17.10 -7.30 3.57
N VAL A 701 16.32 -6.58 4.36
CA VAL A 701 16.08 -5.14 4.25
C VAL A 701 16.21 -4.51 5.63
N GLU A 702 17.10 -3.55 5.77
CA GLU A 702 17.24 -2.73 6.96
C GLU A 702 16.77 -1.30 6.68
N VAL A 703 16.00 -0.72 7.61
CA VAL A 703 15.56 0.68 7.57
C VAL A 703 15.82 1.32 8.93
N LYS A 704 16.67 2.34 8.92
CA LYS A 704 17.03 3.10 10.14
C LYS A 704 16.65 4.57 10.00
N LEU A 705 15.87 5.09 10.92
CA LEU A 705 15.56 6.52 11.03
C LEU A 705 16.09 7.05 12.36
N PHE A 706 16.81 8.16 12.29
CA PHE A 706 17.43 8.80 13.48
C PHE A 706 17.09 10.30 13.58
N GLU A 707 17.20 10.86 14.77
CA GLU A 707 17.01 12.26 15.14
C GLU A 707 15.61 12.79 14.82
N SER A 708 15.38 13.42 13.67
CA SER A 708 14.08 13.96 13.23
C SER A 708 13.77 13.56 11.78
N ALA A 709 14.39 12.49 11.31
CA ALA A 709 14.15 11.96 9.97
C ALA A 709 12.73 11.43 9.82
N SER A 710 12.21 11.46 8.60
CA SER A 710 10.90 10.87 8.34
C SER A 710 10.83 10.18 6.97
N GLY A 711 10.03 9.12 6.89
CA GLY A 711 9.92 8.34 5.66
C GLY A 711 8.60 7.63 5.49
N THR A 712 8.22 7.44 4.22
CA THR A 712 7.14 6.55 3.79
C THR A 712 7.73 5.42 2.96
N PHE A 713 7.51 4.19 3.40
CA PHE A 713 8.09 2.99 2.82
C PHE A 713 6.98 2.05 2.35
N THR A 714 6.99 1.72 1.09
CA THR A 714 6.07 0.76 0.47
C THR A 714 6.88 -0.43 -0.05
N LEU A 715 6.74 -1.57 0.63
CA LEU A 715 7.43 -2.81 0.30
C LEU A 715 6.40 -3.82 -0.22
N THR A 716 6.32 -3.98 -1.54
CA THR A 716 5.25 -4.79 -2.15
C THR A 716 5.78 -5.84 -3.11
N ASN A 717 5.14 -7.02 -3.10
CA ASN A 717 5.47 -8.10 -4.03
C ASN A 717 6.95 -8.55 -3.96
N ASN A 718 7.61 -8.39 -2.82
CA ASN A 718 9.01 -8.80 -2.66
C ASN A 718 9.12 -10.24 -2.19
N GLN A 719 10.21 -10.89 -2.58
CA GLN A 719 10.63 -12.18 -2.04
C GLN A 719 11.91 -11.97 -1.21
N ILE A 720 11.79 -12.09 0.12
CA ILE A 720 12.89 -11.82 1.07
C ILE A 720 13.15 -13.12 1.83
N THR A 721 14.24 -13.80 1.47
CA THR A 721 14.41 -15.19 1.91
C THR A 721 15.86 -15.54 2.25
N ALA A 722 16.02 -16.44 3.22
CA ALA A 722 17.30 -17.05 3.56
C ALA A 722 18.41 -16.08 3.91
N ASN A 723 18.07 -14.92 4.50
CA ASN A 723 19.04 -13.96 5.01
C ASN A 723 19.53 -14.43 6.40
N GLN A 724 20.75 -14.05 6.76
CA GLN A 724 21.42 -14.55 7.96
C GLN A 724 20.84 -13.96 9.25
N PHE A 725 20.13 -12.84 9.17
CA PHE A 725 19.43 -12.23 10.30
C PHE A 725 17.94 -12.08 9.97
N SER A 726 17.33 -10.92 10.16
CA SER A 726 15.91 -10.74 9.89
C SER A 726 15.62 -10.57 8.39
N GLY A 727 14.39 -10.90 7.98
CA GLY A 727 13.94 -10.59 6.63
C GLY A 727 13.84 -9.08 6.40
N ILE A 728 13.14 -8.39 7.32
CA ILE A 728 13.03 -6.92 7.36
C ILE A 728 13.31 -6.47 8.79
N ASN A 729 14.23 -5.52 8.97
CA ASN A 729 14.51 -4.85 10.24
C ASN A 729 14.22 -3.34 10.11
N ILE A 730 13.40 -2.80 11.01
CA ILE A 730 13.01 -1.39 11.03
C ILE A 730 13.33 -0.82 12.40
N GLU A 731 14.17 0.19 12.43
CA GLU A 731 14.56 0.90 13.66
C GLU A 731 14.26 2.40 13.55
N LEU A 732 13.42 2.89 14.42
CA LEU A 732 13.09 4.30 14.56
C LEU A 732 13.53 4.80 15.91
N GLU A 733 14.39 5.81 15.92
CA GLU A 733 14.93 6.39 17.14
C GLU A 733 14.70 7.91 17.21
N SER A 734 14.70 8.44 18.42
CA SER A 734 14.53 9.87 18.70
C SER A 734 13.13 10.39 18.30
N ASN A 735 13.03 11.53 17.59
CA ASN A 735 11.74 12.11 17.18
C ASN A 735 11.35 11.76 15.72
N THR A 736 11.64 10.56 15.31
CA THR A 736 11.39 10.11 13.93
C THR A 736 9.94 9.79 13.66
N LEU A 737 9.55 9.89 12.39
CA LEU A 737 8.22 9.53 11.90
C LEU A 737 8.33 8.56 10.72
N GLY A 738 7.82 7.35 10.89
CA GLY A 738 7.81 6.31 9.86
C GLY A 738 6.41 5.84 9.49
N THR A 739 6.15 5.70 8.19
CA THR A 739 4.94 5.03 7.69
C THR A 739 5.36 3.89 6.78
N PHE A 740 4.89 2.68 7.09
CA PHE A 740 5.29 1.46 6.40
C PHE A 740 4.08 0.71 5.89
N GLU A 741 4.12 0.33 4.64
CA GLU A 741 3.19 -0.59 4.00
C GLU A 741 3.97 -1.80 3.49
N ILE A 742 3.75 -2.98 4.06
CA ILE A 742 4.37 -4.25 3.65
C ILE A 742 3.24 -5.14 3.14
N ALA A 743 3.19 -5.34 1.82
CA ALA A 743 2.05 -6.03 1.23
C ALA A 743 2.45 -7.04 0.15
N ASN A 744 1.64 -8.09 0.03
CA ASN A 744 1.76 -9.09 -1.05
C ASN A 744 3.15 -9.72 -1.16
N SER A 745 3.90 -9.77 -0.07
CA SER A 745 5.29 -10.21 -0.06
C SER A 745 5.44 -11.60 0.56
N THR A 746 6.56 -12.27 0.25
CA THR A 746 6.97 -13.51 0.89
C THR A 746 8.24 -13.25 1.69
N ILE A 747 8.19 -13.48 3.00
CA ILE A 747 9.30 -13.27 3.93
C ILE A 747 9.53 -14.60 4.66
N SER A 748 10.55 -15.35 4.24
CA SER A 748 10.65 -16.72 4.74
C SER A 748 12.06 -17.26 4.81
N GLY A 749 12.27 -18.17 5.78
CA GLY A 749 13.54 -18.88 5.92
C GLY A 749 14.72 -17.99 6.34
N ASN A 750 14.47 -16.78 6.82
CA ASN A 750 15.49 -15.92 7.41
C ASN A 750 15.90 -16.48 8.77
N GLN A 751 17.17 -16.33 9.16
CA GLN A 751 17.67 -17.03 10.34
C GLN A 751 17.25 -16.38 11.68
N PHE A 752 16.67 -15.18 11.63
CA PHE A 752 16.10 -14.49 12.80
C PHE A 752 14.63 -14.13 12.55
N ASP A 753 14.18 -12.89 12.78
CA ASP A 753 12.78 -12.51 12.59
C ASP A 753 12.38 -12.47 11.11
N GLY A 754 11.12 -12.73 10.82
CA GLY A 754 10.56 -12.39 9.52
C GLY A 754 10.56 -10.87 9.35
N ILE A 755 9.92 -10.16 10.28
CA ILE A 755 9.88 -8.71 10.38
C ILE A 755 10.19 -8.30 11.81
N SER A 756 11.22 -7.48 12.01
CA SER A 756 11.60 -6.86 13.27
C SER A 756 11.29 -5.37 13.22
N ILE A 757 10.56 -4.84 14.20
CA ILE A 757 10.19 -3.41 14.30
C ILE A 757 10.55 -2.92 15.69
N LYS A 758 11.41 -1.92 15.76
CA LYS A 758 11.88 -1.30 17.01
C LYS A 758 11.66 0.20 16.97
N LEU A 759 10.98 0.72 17.98
CA LEU A 759 10.79 2.15 18.20
C LEU A 759 11.41 2.50 19.56
N ASN A 760 12.26 3.50 19.56
CA ASN A 760 12.95 4.00 20.77
C ASN A 760 12.75 5.51 20.96
N ASP A 761 12.95 5.98 22.18
CA ASP A 761 12.90 7.39 22.62
C ASP A 761 11.52 8.04 22.47
N SER A 762 11.27 8.77 21.37
CA SER A 762 10.00 9.45 21.09
C SER A 762 9.54 9.19 19.66
N ALA A 763 10.03 8.12 19.05
CA ALA A 763 9.70 7.74 17.68
C ALA A 763 8.20 7.42 17.53
N THR A 764 7.67 7.76 16.38
CA THR A 764 6.28 7.45 16.03
C THR A 764 6.24 6.66 14.71
N GLY A 765 5.46 5.56 14.70
CA GLY A 765 5.37 4.71 13.53
C GLY A 765 3.95 4.21 13.22
N THR A 766 3.65 4.09 11.93
CA THR A 766 2.44 3.40 11.44
C THR A 766 2.85 2.29 10.49
N PHE A 767 2.39 1.07 10.77
CA PHE A 767 2.80 -0.14 10.07
C PHE A 767 1.56 -0.91 9.60
N ASN A 768 1.44 -1.08 8.28
CA ASN A 768 0.39 -1.88 7.67
C ASN A 768 1.03 -3.11 7.02
N ILE A 769 0.75 -4.30 7.54
CA ILE A 769 1.24 -5.57 7.02
C ILE A 769 0.03 -6.32 6.49
N THR A 770 -0.07 -6.44 5.17
CA THR A 770 -1.26 -6.95 4.53
C THR A 770 -0.96 -8.02 3.49
N ASN A 771 -1.78 -9.06 3.45
CA ASN A 771 -1.70 -10.10 2.41
C ASN A 771 -0.28 -10.67 2.21
N THR A 772 0.49 -10.79 3.30
CA THR A 772 1.90 -11.17 3.29
C THR A 772 2.09 -12.56 3.91
N GLN A 773 2.95 -13.38 3.29
CA GLN A 773 3.35 -14.68 3.83
C GLN A 773 4.65 -14.52 4.63
N ILE A 774 4.60 -14.80 5.94
CA ILE A 774 5.72 -14.70 6.87
C ILE A 774 5.92 -16.07 7.51
N SER A 775 6.92 -16.81 7.06
CA SER A 775 7.00 -18.22 7.46
C SER A 775 8.41 -18.78 7.55
N LYS A 776 8.59 -19.77 8.42
CA LYS A 776 9.85 -20.53 8.55
C LYS A 776 11.06 -19.67 8.91
N ASN A 777 10.85 -18.53 9.55
CA ASN A 777 11.94 -17.71 10.04
C ASN A 777 12.48 -18.30 11.37
N GLY A 778 13.75 -18.04 11.63
CA GLY A 778 14.50 -18.67 12.72
C GLY A 778 14.15 -18.14 14.10
N PHE A 779 13.36 -17.10 14.20
CA PHE A 779 12.86 -16.53 15.46
C PHE A 779 11.41 -16.07 15.30
N TYR A 780 11.04 -14.81 15.55
CA TYR A 780 9.65 -14.36 15.40
C TYR A 780 9.19 -14.28 13.93
N GLY A 781 7.90 -14.52 13.70
CA GLY A 781 7.31 -14.11 12.45
C GLY A 781 7.33 -12.58 12.32
N ILE A 782 6.75 -11.89 13.32
CA ILE A 782 6.77 -10.42 13.45
C ILE A 782 7.16 -10.09 14.89
N GLY A 783 8.26 -9.35 15.09
CA GLY A 783 8.69 -8.78 16.36
C GLY A 783 8.38 -7.28 16.42
N ILE A 784 7.69 -6.82 17.45
CA ILE A 784 7.34 -5.42 17.69
C ILE A 784 7.88 -5.04 19.07
N LEU A 785 8.79 -4.07 19.11
CA LEU A 785 9.39 -3.57 20.33
C LEU A 785 9.26 -2.05 20.42
N LEU A 786 8.56 -1.56 21.43
CA LEU A 786 8.41 -0.15 21.73
C LEU A 786 8.98 0.14 23.12
N SER A 787 9.82 1.16 23.22
CA SER A 787 10.39 1.58 24.51
C SER A 787 10.33 3.11 24.69
N ASN A 788 10.53 3.56 25.92
CA ASN A 788 10.51 4.96 26.29
C ASN A 788 9.14 5.65 26.05
N ASN A 789 9.09 6.76 25.31
CA ASN A 789 7.86 7.53 25.03
C ASN A 789 7.34 7.34 23.58
N THR A 790 7.57 6.18 23.03
CA THR A 790 7.21 5.89 21.63
C THR A 790 5.71 5.70 21.43
N SER A 791 5.27 5.92 20.19
CA SER A 791 3.91 5.65 19.78
C SER A 791 3.87 4.84 18.47
N GLY A 792 3.20 3.69 18.49
CA GLY A 792 3.13 2.80 17.33
C GLY A 792 1.70 2.35 17.00
N THR A 793 1.35 2.36 15.72
CA THR A 793 0.10 1.77 15.20
C THR A 793 0.43 0.66 14.21
N PHE A 794 -0.08 -0.54 14.46
CA PHE A 794 0.21 -1.74 13.70
C PHE A 794 -1.08 -2.40 13.24
N ASN A 795 -1.22 -2.58 11.93
CA ASN A 795 -2.34 -3.27 11.32
C ASN A 795 -1.81 -4.51 10.58
N ILE A 796 -2.08 -5.70 11.08
CA ILE A 796 -1.66 -6.99 10.51
C ILE A 796 -2.89 -7.70 10.00
N THR A 797 -3.07 -7.72 8.70
CA THR A 797 -4.33 -8.17 8.09
C THR A 797 -4.13 -9.11 6.92
N ASN A 798 -5.05 -10.07 6.78
CA ASN A 798 -5.11 -10.98 5.63
C ASN A 798 -3.81 -11.74 5.35
N SER A 799 -2.95 -11.89 6.34
CA SER A 799 -1.61 -12.46 6.21
C SER A 799 -1.56 -13.90 6.72
N THR A 800 -0.50 -14.60 6.33
CA THR A 800 -0.15 -15.93 6.85
C THR A 800 1.12 -15.80 7.66
N ILE A 801 1.10 -16.19 8.95
CA ILE A 801 2.25 -16.12 9.86
C ILE A 801 2.44 -17.52 10.45
N ALA A 802 3.31 -18.30 9.84
CA ALA A 802 3.31 -19.73 10.15
C ALA A 802 4.71 -20.36 10.16
N GLU A 803 4.86 -21.42 10.96
CA GLU A 803 6.07 -22.26 10.98
C GLU A 803 7.36 -21.46 11.33
N ASN A 804 7.25 -20.30 12.01
CA ASN A 804 8.40 -19.58 12.53
C ASN A 804 8.90 -20.32 13.79
N GLN A 805 10.21 -20.26 14.06
CA GLN A 805 10.79 -21.10 15.13
C GLN A 805 10.47 -20.61 16.55
N ASP A 806 10.02 -19.36 16.70
CA ASP A 806 9.54 -18.79 17.97
C ASP A 806 8.10 -18.27 17.79
N ASN A 807 7.74 -17.11 18.32
CA ASN A 807 6.39 -16.58 18.26
C ASN A 807 5.97 -16.19 16.83
N GLY A 808 4.71 -16.42 16.49
CA GLY A 808 4.16 -15.88 15.26
C GLY A 808 4.20 -14.35 15.25
N VAL A 809 3.61 -13.73 16.27
CA VAL A 809 3.69 -12.28 16.51
C VAL A 809 4.13 -12.05 17.95
N ASN A 810 5.21 -11.30 18.14
CA ASN A 810 5.73 -10.91 19.45
C ASN A 810 5.56 -9.39 19.63
N ILE A 811 4.94 -8.95 20.72
CA ILE A 811 4.65 -7.54 21.01
C ILE A 811 5.21 -7.22 22.38
N ALA A 812 6.22 -6.37 22.44
CA ALA A 812 6.83 -5.92 23.68
C ALA A 812 6.78 -4.39 23.79
N LEU A 813 6.21 -3.88 24.86
CA LEU A 813 6.17 -2.46 25.18
C LEU A 813 6.76 -2.24 26.57
N SER A 814 7.59 -1.20 26.69
CA SER A 814 8.19 -0.84 27.99
C SER A 814 8.09 0.65 28.28
N ASP A 815 8.40 1.02 29.50
CA ASP A 815 8.48 2.40 29.99
C ASP A 815 7.14 3.15 29.90
N ALA A 816 7.00 4.11 28.99
CA ALA A 816 5.77 4.87 28.74
C ALA A 816 5.26 4.72 27.30
N ALA A 817 5.66 3.66 26.61
CA ALA A 817 5.29 3.40 25.23
C ALA A 817 3.78 3.20 25.06
N ILE A 818 3.26 3.66 23.93
CA ILE A 818 1.85 3.53 23.57
C ILE A 818 1.75 2.74 22.25
N GLY A 819 1.08 1.61 22.30
CA GLY A 819 0.85 0.76 21.13
C GLY A 819 -0.63 0.62 20.78
N THR A 820 -0.95 0.69 19.51
CA THR A 820 -2.23 0.24 18.97
C THR A 820 -1.96 -0.87 17.97
N VAL A 821 -2.41 -2.09 18.27
CA VAL A 821 -2.16 -3.27 17.45
C VAL A 821 -3.48 -3.92 17.05
N ASN A 822 -3.74 -3.97 15.76
CA ASN A 822 -4.91 -4.59 15.15
C ASN A 822 -4.46 -5.79 14.31
N ILE A 823 -4.78 -7.00 14.75
CA ILE A 823 -4.51 -8.25 14.05
C ILE A 823 -5.85 -8.81 13.59
N SER A 824 -6.12 -8.78 12.29
CA SER A 824 -7.45 -9.15 11.81
C SER A 824 -7.46 -9.90 10.49
N ASN A 825 -8.41 -10.82 10.37
CA ASN A 825 -8.66 -11.58 9.15
C ASN A 825 -7.46 -12.41 8.67
N ASN A 826 -6.50 -12.74 9.54
CA ASN A 826 -5.38 -13.58 9.18
C ASN A 826 -5.84 -15.03 9.09
N GLN A 827 -5.66 -15.60 7.92
CA GLN A 827 -6.15 -16.94 7.63
C GLN A 827 -5.36 -18.03 8.38
N GLN A 828 -4.13 -17.69 8.78
CA GLN A 828 -3.27 -18.65 9.43
C GLN A 828 -2.22 -17.93 10.30
N ILE A 829 -2.34 -18.08 11.62
CA ILE A 829 -1.27 -17.80 12.59
C ILE A 829 -1.00 -19.13 13.29
N SER A 830 -0.11 -19.93 12.69
CA SER A 830 -0.10 -21.34 13.08
C SER A 830 1.27 -22.02 13.02
N LYS A 831 1.38 -23.10 13.77
CA LYS A 831 2.58 -23.95 13.79
C LYS A 831 3.87 -23.20 14.09
N ASN A 832 3.77 -22.06 14.78
CA ASN A 832 4.93 -21.34 15.26
C ASN A 832 5.52 -22.10 16.45
N GLY A 833 6.83 -22.03 16.60
CA GLY A 833 7.59 -22.85 17.55
C GLY A 833 7.34 -22.50 19.00
N PHE A 834 6.66 -21.37 19.27
CA PHE A 834 6.26 -20.99 20.63
C PHE A 834 4.82 -20.44 20.64
N TYR A 835 4.58 -19.14 20.82
CA TYR A 835 3.24 -18.57 20.82
C TYR A 835 2.74 -18.26 19.40
N GLY A 836 1.42 -18.30 19.20
CA GLY A 836 0.81 -17.70 18.01
C GLY A 836 0.95 -16.17 18.04
N ILE A 837 0.43 -15.55 19.11
CA ILE A 837 0.57 -14.12 19.41
C ILE A 837 0.97 -14.00 20.88
N PHE A 838 2.02 -13.25 21.15
CA PHE A 838 2.51 -13.01 22.52
C PHE A 838 2.63 -11.52 22.77
N THR A 839 2.16 -11.06 23.95
CA THR A 839 2.38 -9.70 24.43
C THR A 839 3.16 -9.69 25.74
N SER A 840 4.10 -8.75 25.89
CA SER A 840 4.83 -8.50 27.14
C SER A 840 4.92 -7.00 27.37
N ILE A 841 4.06 -6.48 28.24
CA ILE A 841 3.92 -5.05 28.44
C ILE A 841 4.33 -4.72 29.86
N ASN A 842 5.29 -3.81 30.03
CA ASN A 842 5.84 -3.45 31.34
C ASN A 842 5.97 -1.93 31.56
N GLY A 843 6.38 -1.52 32.73
CA GLY A 843 6.51 -0.12 33.11
C GLY A 843 5.16 0.58 33.20
N ASN A 844 5.02 1.73 32.53
CA ASN A 844 3.77 2.48 32.39
C ASN A 844 3.17 2.37 30.98
N ALA A 845 3.63 1.40 30.20
CA ALA A 845 3.22 1.24 28.80
C ALA A 845 1.72 0.94 28.68
N GLN A 846 1.14 1.35 27.56
CA GLN A 846 -0.26 1.11 27.25
C GLN A 846 -0.41 0.46 25.89
N LEU A 847 -1.12 -0.65 25.85
CA LEU A 847 -1.44 -1.37 24.62
C LEU A 847 -2.95 -1.39 24.38
N GLN A 848 -3.37 -0.85 23.26
CA GLN A 848 -4.67 -1.13 22.68
C GLN A 848 -4.54 -2.26 21.68
N PHE A 849 -5.11 -3.42 21.99
CA PHE A 849 -4.95 -4.65 21.22
C PHE A 849 -6.28 -5.14 20.69
N LEU A 850 -6.38 -5.32 19.38
CA LEU A 850 -7.54 -5.96 18.75
C LEU A 850 -7.07 -7.21 18.00
N SER A 851 -7.65 -8.36 18.35
CA SER A 851 -7.56 -9.59 17.57
C SER A 851 -8.95 -9.96 17.06
N GLU A 852 -9.14 -9.94 15.74
CA GLU A 852 -10.46 -10.14 15.14
C GLU A 852 -10.42 -11.05 13.92
N SER A 853 -11.27 -12.07 13.92
CA SER A 853 -11.47 -12.97 12.77
C SER A 853 -10.20 -13.69 12.30
N ASN A 854 -9.30 -14.04 13.23
CA ASN A 854 -8.08 -14.77 12.93
C ASN A 854 -8.25 -16.28 13.17
N GLN A 855 -7.48 -17.08 12.43
CA GLN A 855 -7.25 -18.50 12.67
C GLN A 855 -5.90 -18.65 13.38
N ILE A 856 -5.91 -18.85 14.70
CA ILE A 856 -4.73 -19.01 15.55
C ILE A 856 -4.70 -20.47 16.02
N ILE A 857 -3.96 -21.30 15.32
CA ILE A 857 -4.11 -22.75 15.47
C ILE A 857 -2.77 -23.49 15.52
N ASP A 858 -2.72 -24.58 16.29
CA ASP A 858 -1.60 -25.53 16.29
C ASP A 858 -0.23 -24.92 16.60
N ASN A 859 -0.15 -23.85 17.42
CA ASN A 859 1.12 -23.28 17.85
C ASN A 859 1.74 -24.14 18.97
N ALA A 860 3.07 -24.19 19.05
CA ALA A 860 3.74 -25.13 19.93
C ALA A 860 3.63 -24.79 21.42
N PHE A 861 3.22 -23.61 21.80
CA PHE A 861 2.99 -23.24 23.21
C PHE A 861 1.57 -22.73 23.41
N THR A 862 1.31 -21.43 23.41
CA THR A 862 -0.05 -20.87 23.56
C THR A 862 -0.48 -20.14 22.27
N GLY A 863 -1.75 -20.22 21.94
CA GLY A 863 -2.30 -19.54 20.75
C GLY A 863 -2.19 -18.03 20.85
N LEU A 864 -2.82 -17.44 21.88
CA LEU A 864 -2.78 -16.00 22.18
C LEU A 864 -2.49 -15.79 23.66
N SER A 865 -1.42 -15.06 23.98
CA SER A 865 -1.01 -14.75 25.34
C SER A 865 -0.91 -13.25 25.56
N LEU A 866 -1.64 -12.74 26.56
CA LEU A 866 -1.64 -11.35 26.99
C LEU A 866 -0.96 -11.23 28.35
N ASN A 867 0.20 -10.58 28.41
CA ASN A 867 0.98 -10.46 29.67
C ASN A 867 1.22 -8.98 29.99
N SER A 868 0.88 -8.60 31.20
CA SER A 868 1.10 -7.26 31.76
C SER A 868 1.91 -7.35 33.05
N TYR A 869 2.82 -6.40 33.21
CA TYR A 869 3.74 -6.34 34.37
C TYR A 869 3.79 -4.90 34.93
N ASP A 870 4.25 -4.75 36.15
CA ASP A 870 4.49 -3.48 36.88
C ASP A 870 3.19 -2.62 37.01
N THR A 871 3.01 -1.62 36.17
CA THR A 871 1.83 -0.70 36.13
C THR A 871 1.26 -0.57 34.71
N ALA A 872 1.67 -1.46 33.82
CA ALA A 872 1.25 -1.42 32.42
C ALA A 872 -0.25 -1.74 32.23
N LYS A 873 -0.79 -1.32 31.11
CA LYS A 873 -2.21 -1.50 30.81
C LYS A 873 -2.42 -2.11 29.42
N ILE A 874 -3.17 -3.18 29.37
CA ILE A 874 -3.65 -3.77 28.12
C ILE A 874 -5.16 -3.57 28.02
N PHE A 875 -5.61 -2.97 26.93
CA PHE A 875 -7.02 -2.92 26.54
C PHE A 875 -7.19 -3.86 25.37
N ALA A 876 -7.83 -5.00 25.57
CA ALA A 876 -7.88 -6.08 24.60
C ALA A 876 -9.30 -6.38 24.11
N GLY A 877 -9.53 -6.25 22.83
CA GLY A 877 -10.68 -6.80 22.09
C GLY A 877 -10.27 -8.11 21.41
N VAL A 878 -10.87 -9.23 21.77
CA VAL A 878 -10.62 -10.54 21.16
C VAL A 878 -11.94 -11.06 20.61
N ARG A 879 -12.11 -11.05 19.29
CA ARG A 879 -13.42 -11.22 18.66
C ARG A 879 -13.38 -12.14 17.46
N LEU A 880 -14.35 -13.04 17.36
CA LEU A 880 -14.56 -13.86 16.15
C LEU A 880 -13.36 -14.73 15.76
N ASN A 881 -12.39 -14.93 16.66
CA ASN A 881 -11.23 -15.75 16.37
C ASN A 881 -11.54 -17.24 16.58
N THR A 882 -10.81 -18.07 15.87
CA THR A 882 -10.63 -19.49 16.20
C THR A 882 -9.26 -19.66 16.80
N ILE A 883 -9.18 -20.02 18.09
CA ILE A 883 -7.91 -20.19 18.82
C ILE A 883 -7.91 -21.59 19.42
N THR A 884 -7.27 -22.52 18.74
CA THR A 884 -7.36 -23.95 19.10
C THR A 884 -6.12 -24.74 18.70
N GLY A 885 -5.93 -25.86 19.36
CA GLY A 885 -4.93 -26.85 18.98
C GLY A 885 -3.50 -26.52 19.41
N SER A 886 -3.27 -25.46 20.16
CA SER A 886 -1.95 -25.14 20.69
C SER A 886 -1.58 -26.07 21.85
N ALA A 887 -0.27 -26.40 22.00
CA ALA A 887 0.15 -27.53 22.84
C ALA A 887 -0.03 -27.28 24.34
N ILE A 888 0.14 -26.04 24.84
CA ILE A 888 0.06 -25.70 26.25
C ILE A 888 -1.28 -25.03 26.58
N GLY A 889 -1.73 -24.09 25.79
CA GLY A 889 -2.99 -23.36 25.95
C GLY A 889 -3.40 -22.67 24.67
N ASP A 890 -4.67 -22.35 24.54
CA ASP A 890 -5.14 -21.65 23.35
C ASP A 890 -5.22 -20.14 23.61
N PHE A 891 -5.72 -19.73 24.77
CA PHE A 891 -5.76 -18.34 25.20
C PHE A 891 -5.33 -18.21 26.65
N GLU A 892 -4.47 -17.26 26.94
CA GLU A 892 -4.12 -16.87 28.31
C GLU A 892 -4.04 -15.36 28.48
N ALA A 893 -4.38 -14.87 29.67
CA ALA A 893 -4.10 -13.51 30.12
C ALA A 893 -3.54 -13.55 31.54
N ILE A 894 -2.41 -12.87 31.72
CA ILE A 894 -1.64 -12.92 32.97
C ILE A 894 -1.26 -11.49 33.36
N THR A 895 -1.49 -11.16 34.65
CA THR A 895 -0.96 -9.95 35.30
C THR A 895 0.05 -10.34 36.35
N SER A 896 1.19 -9.63 36.43
CA SER A 896 2.30 -9.99 37.34
C SER A 896 2.86 -8.80 38.11
N GLY A 897 2.15 -7.70 38.25
CA GLY A 897 2.52 -6.50 38.98
C GLY A 897 1.42 -6.00 39.92
N SER A 898 1.75 -5.13 40.87
CA SER A 898 0.76 -4.60 41.81
C SER A 898 -0.12 -3.47 41.27
N GLY A 899 0.06 -3.06 40.01
CA GLY A 899 -0.66 -1.94 39.37
C GLY A 899 -1.05 -2.16 37.93
N ASP A 900 -0.66 -3.29 37.37
CA ASP A 900 -0.94 -3.65 36.00
C ASP A 900 -2.40 -4.05 35.81
N THR A 901 -2.88 -3.86 34.60
CA THR A 901 -4.29 -4.13 34.28
C THR A 901 -4.45 -4.68 32.88
N ILE A 902 -5.20 -5.76 32.73
CA ILE A 902 -5.73 -6.23 31.45
C ILE A 902 -7.23 -6.04 31.45
N CYS A 903 -7.73 -5.14 30.60
CA CYS A 903 -9.16 -4.97 30.34
C CYS A 903 -9.52 -5.77 29.09
N LEU A 904 -10.28 -6.86 29.24
CA LEU A 904 -10.52 -7.86 28.21
C LEU A 904 -11.98 -7.87 27.75
N GLN A 905 -12.18 -7.86 26.45
CA GLN A 905 -13.47 -8.00 25.80
C GLN A 905 -13.45 -9.21 24.84
N PRO A 906 -13.63 -10.44 25.35
CA PRO A 906 -13.66 -11.64 24.53
C PRO A 906 -15.09 -11.86 23.99
N ARG A 907 -15.27 -11.90 22.65
CA ARG A 907 -16.59 -12.04 22.02
C ARG A 907 -16.62 -13.00 20.86
N ASN A 908 -17.54 -13.94 20.87
CA ASN A 908 -17.85 -14.81 19.75
C ASN A 908 -16.64 -15.57 19.21
N ASN A 909 -15.68 -15.90 20.06
CA ASN A 909 -14.53 -16.70 19.69
C ASN A 909 -14.83 -18.19 19.85
N THR A 910 -14.10 -19.01 19.10
CA THR A 910 -13.96 -20.45 19.40
C THR A 910 -12.57 -20.65 20.01
N ILE A 911 -12.52 -21.06 21.27
CA ILE A 911 -11.27 -21.20 22.03
C ILE A 911 -11.23 -22.60 22.63
N GLY A 912 -10.11 -23.31 22.50
CA GLY A 912 -9.92 -24.60 23.16
C GLY A 912 -9.73 -24.42 24.66
N ASN A 913 -8.54 -24.03 25.10
CA ASN A 913 -8.20 -23.81 26.51
C ASN A 913 -8.12 -22.29 26.80
N PHE A 914 -8.91 -21.81 27.76
CA PHE A 914 -8.97 -20.42 28.17
C PHE A 914 -8.47 -20.27 29.62
N PHE A 915 -7.42 -19.51 29.82
CA PHE A 915 -6.75 -19.35 31.12
C PHE A 915 -6.63 -17.88 31.51
N LEU A 916 -6.96 -17.55 32.76
CA LEU A 916 -6.80 -16.22 33.35
C LEU A 916 -6.05 -16.33 34.68
N ASN A 917 -5.07 -15.46 34.89
CA ASN A 917 -4.30 -15.43 36.13
C ASN A 917 -3.96 -13.99 36.55
N ASP A 918 -4.60 -13.49 37.62
CA ASP A 918 -4.31 -12.21 38.25
C ASP A 918 -3.83 -12.39 39.75
N SER A 919 -3.39 -13.60 40.09
CA SER A 919 -2.98 -13.93 41.44
C SER A 919 -1.66 -13.27 41.89
N PHE A 920 -0.93 -12.62 40.99
CA PHE A 920 0.35 -11.97 41.29
C PHE A 920 0.23 -10.48 41.65
N GLY A 921 -1.00 -9.95 41.79
CA GLY A 921 -1.27 -8.61 42.32
C GLY A 921 -1.79 -7.57 41.34
N GLY A 922 -1.87 -7.89 40.04
CA GLY A 922 -2.54 -7.08 39.01
C GLY A 922 -4.03 -7.34 38.94
N ALA A 923 -4.68 -6.80 37.91
CA ALA A 923 -6.11 -6.99 37.71
C ALA A 923 -6.46 -7.38 36.26
N ILE A 924 -7.17 -8.48 36.09
CA ILE A 924 -7.84 -8.84 34.84
C ILE A 924 -9.31 -8.48 34.97
N GLN A 925 -9.76 -7.53 34.16
CA GLN A 925 -11.12 -7.02 34.12
C GLN A 925 -11.81 -7.50 32.86
N ILE A 926 -12.95 -8.20 32.98
CA ILE A 926 -13.71 -8.64 31.83
C ILE A 926 -14.98 -7.82 31.68
N GLU A 927 -15.29 -7.38 30.47
CA GLU A 927 -16.56 -6.70 30.20
C GLU A 927 -17.75 -7.65 30.42
N THR A 928 -18.71 -7.17 31.17
CA THR A 928 -19.92 -7.92 31.54
C THR A 928 -20.66 -8.45 30.31
N GLY A 929 -20.94 -9.74 30.30
CA GLY A 929 -21.69 -10.42 29.23
C GLY A 929 -20.87 -10.84 28.01
N THR A 930 -19.60 -10.45 27.93
CA THR A 930 -18.77 -10.81 26.77
C THR A 930 -18.20 -12.22 26.83
N LEU A 931 -17.80 -12.68 28.01
CA LEU A 931 -17.23 -14.01 28.19
C LEU A 931 -18.20 -15.12 27.77
N SER A 932 -19.48 -14.98 28.08
CA SER A 932 -20.50 -15.98 27.78
C SER A 932 -20.88 -16.11 26.29
N THR A 933 -20.36 -15.21 25.42
CA THR A 933 -20.59 -15.29 23.98
C THR A 933 -19.59 -16.22 23.27
N ASN A 934 -18.56 -16.66 23.97
CA ASN A 934 -17.50 -17.48 23.39
C ASN A 934 -17.79 -18.98 23.51
N ASN A 935 -17.37 -19.73 22.51
CA ASN A 935 -17.33 -21.19 22.56
C ASN A 935 -15.97 -21.64 23.11
N ILE A 936 -15.93 -21.97 24.40
CA ILE A 936 -14.72 -22.34 25.14
C ILE A 936 -14.82 -23.81 25.52
N SER A 937 -13.84 -24.63 25.14
CA SER A 937 -13.82 -26.08 25.43
C SER A 937 -13.42 -26.35 26.87
N VAL A 938 -12.37 -25.69 27.36
CA VAL A 938 -11.86 -25.80 28.73
C VAL A 938 -11.54 -24.41 29.25
N SER A 939 -11.95 -24.09 30.48
CA SER A 939 -11.60 -22.83 31.13
C SER A 939 -10.94 -23.07 32.47
N ASP A 940 -9.82 -22.41 32.75
CA ASP A 940 -9.22 -22.33 34.08
C ASP A 940 -9.21 -20.89 34.56
N LEU A 941 -10.11 -20.62 35.51
CA LEU A 941 -10.31 -19.32 36.14
C LEU A 941 -9.95 -19.35 37.63
N ASN A 942 -9.28 -20.39 38.10
CA ASN A 942 -9.01 -20.59 39.53
C ASN A 942 -8.12 -19.48 40.10
N ASN A 943 -7.28 -18.88 39.32
CA ASN A 943 -6.36 -17.81 39.68
C ASN A 943 -6.84 -16.42 39.24
N TRP A 944 -8.12 -16.27 38.84
CA TRP A 944 -8.70 -14.99 38.48
C TRP A 944 -9.63 -14.45 39.56
N SER A 945 -9.48 -13.18 39.89
CA SER A 945 -10.24 -12.48 40.94
C SER A 945 -11.76 -12.36 40.64
N GLY A 946 -12.20 -12.65 39.45
CA GLY A 946 -13.58 -12.53 39.01
C GLY A 946 -14.02 -11.08 38.73
N THR A 947 -13.11 -10.13 38.55
CA THR A 947 -13.42 -8.71 38.33
C THR A 947 -14.12 -8.49 36.99
N THR A 948 -15.33 -7.92 37.03
CA THR A 948 -16.09 -7.55 35.84
C THR A 948 -16.30 -6.04 35.77
N VAL A 949 -16.31 -5.47 34.58
CA VAL A 949 -16.55 -4.05 34.33
C VAL A 949 -17.73 -3.84 33.40
N SER A 950 -18.30 -2.66 33.39
CA SER A 950 -19.42 -2.34 32.50
C SER A 950 -19.01 -2.35 31.03
N ALA A 951 -19.97 -2.60 30.16
CA ALA A 951 -19.75 -2.58 28.71
C ALA A 951 -19.15 -1.24 28.25
N GLY A 952 -18.14 -1.28 27.40
CA GLY A 952 -17.41 -0.12 26.88
C GLY A 952 -16.27 0.38 27.77
N THR A 953 -16.05 -0.21 28.95
CA THR A 953 -14.95 0.19 29.86
C THR A 953 -13.56 -0.15 29.29
N CYS A 954 -13.44 -1.24 28.53
CA CYS A 954 -12.17 -1.66 27.95
C CYS A 954 -11.76 -0.86 26.69
N GLY A 955 -12.43 0.24 26.39
CA GLY A 955 -12.05 1.15 25.31
C GLY A 955 -12.32 0.65 23.89
N PHE A 956 -12.92 -0.54 23.75
CA PHE A 956 -13.45 -1.03 22.46
C PHE A 956 -14.97 -0.79 22.44
N PRO A 957 -15.39 -0.01 21.48
CA PRO A 957 -16.81 0.32 21.36
C PRO A 957 -17.68 -0.90 20.98
#